data_ebe5f4d374cae7ad271b8d0de4fa2bc5
#
_entry.id   ebe5f4d374cae7ad271b8d0de4fa2bc5
#
_cell.length_a   1.000
_cell.length_b   1.000
_cell.length_c   1.000
_cell.angle_alpha   90.00
_cell.angle_beta   90.00
_cell.angle_gamma   90.00
#
_symmetry.space_group_name_H-M   'P 1'
#
loop_
_entity.id
_entity.type
_entity.pdbx_description
1 polymer ?
#
loop_
_entity_poly.entity_id
_entity_poly.type
_entity_poly.pdbx_seq_one_letter_code
_entity_poly.pdbx_strand_id
1 'polypeptide(L)'
;MDDKDEEKNIEPLRPTLNIKDENRLWKILAITFIIVSIVLLIVVIIISILGFKSNESENNKEDKDSDKDKDSDKGKDDDEDKDKDKDDWNWSPAGDRIKTKWGQNLNPEKVWQEYPRPQLQRKEWLNLNGPWNYSIRNNDYLKPEQPDGKILVPFSLESSLSGVMETFTENQFLWYEKEIEIPQNWENKQILLHFGAVDWKCELFINEIKIGEHIGGYSAFYFDITQSLRKGKNKIILKVIDQTDRSYQPVGKQTLTPGGIWYTPISGIWQTVWLEPVNEHYIERVEINNDYDNKEIKLNFKINSYIKLPLNVTLKYEEKIIGEVSCNSNEEVSFIVKDEDFHPWSPSEPNLYYIEADLYSQTGSLYDSIISYTTIRKIESKEDSNGYLRIYLNNKPFFNMGTLDQGYWPDGLYTPPSEEAMIYDIQKLKDLGFNTIRKHIKVEPYRYYYQCDKIGMLLWQDMPAGDIAGSHWVPGEMDGGSDKERTQASKDNYYNEWGEIIDNLKFFQCIVVWVPFNEGWGQFDTEQVVEFTKNRDPLRLINAASGGNHRKCGHFLDLHSYPAPSQFLKESTLINVLGEYGGLGLEIKNHTWKEDNWGYDVLKSKDELTYRYKEYIDILINLVKTGFSAGIYTQTTDVESEINGLITYDREEVKVYENLVKEANELVINSLNE
;
A
#
# COMPACT_ATOMS: atom_id res chain seq x y z
N MET A 1 66.66 31.18 16.73
CA MET A 1 65.92 32.30 17.27
C MET A 1 64.47 31.86 17.12
N ASP A 2 64.00 30.97 17.96
CA ASP A 2 63.40 31.16 19.31
C ASP A 2 62.26 32.16 19.25
N ASP A 3 61.04 31.67 19.33
CA ASP A 3 60.18 31.95 20.44
C ASP A 3 58.98 31.00 20.45
N LYS A 4 58.82 30.42 21.61
CA LYS A 4 57.67 29.66 22.10
C LYS A 4 56.60 30.66 22.50
N ASP A 5 55.31 30.27 22.42
CA ASP A 5 54.40 30.53 23.53
C ASP A 5 53.01 29.86 23.31
N GLU A 6 52.73 29.03 24.24
CA GLU A 6 51.59 28.89 25.15
C GLU A 6 50.22 28.48 24.53
N GLU A 7 49.99 27.20 24.59
CA GLU A 7 48.65 26.60 24.70
C GLU A 7 47.99 27.03 26.01
N LYS A 8 46.86 27.72 25.93
CA LYS A 8 45.90 27.87 27.04
C LYS A 8 44.78 26.89 26.93
N ASN A 9 44.84 25.82 27.74
CA ASN A 9 43.71 24.94 28.05
C ASN A 9 42.52 25.76 28.60
N ILE A 10 41.37 25.68 27.93
CA ILE A 10 40.09 26.09 28.47
C ILE A 10 39.27 24.82 28.68
N GLU A 11 39.16 24.38 29.92
CA GLU A 11 38.19 23.36 30.35
C GLU A 11 36.75 23.93 30.26
N PRO A 12 35.77 23.18 29.76
CA PRO A 12 34.38 23.59 29.83
C PRO A 12 33.83 23.29 31.25
N LEU A 13 33.40 24.32 31.93
CA LEU A 13 32.60 24.25 33.15
C LEU A 13 31.29 23.48 32.89
N ARG A 14 31.17 22.25 33.42
CA ARG A 14 29.90 21.57 33.61
C ARG A 14 29.25 22.10 34.90
N PRO A 15 27.98 22.53 34.85
CA PRO A 15 27.22 22.80 36.07
C PRO A 15 26.85 21.47 36.73
N THR A 16 27.43 21.17 37.87
CA THR A 16 27.00 20.07 38.74
C THR A 16 25.72 20.49 39.46
N LEU A 17 24.58 20.03 38.98
CA LEU A 17 23.31 20.09 39.71
C LEU A 17 23.37 19.13 40.91
N ASN A 18 23.01 19.65 42.06
CA ASN A 18 23.11 18.96 43.35
C ASN A 18 21.93 17.99 43.50
N ILE A 19 22.18 16.68 43.59
CA ILE A 19 21.20 15.57 43.71
C ILE A 19 20.13 15.80 44.80
N LYS A 20 20.38 16.69 45.77
CA LYS A 20 19.39 17.05 46.80
C LYS A 20 18.26 17.93 46.27
N ASP A 21 18.48 18.71 45.24
CA ASP A 21 17.48 19.61 44.68
C ASP A 21 16.54 18.91 43.69
N GLU A 22 17.01 17.88 42.97
CA GLU A 22 16.14 17.04 42.11
C GLU A 22 15.09 16.28 42.94
N ASN A 23 15.48 15.65 44.04
CA ASN A 23 14.53 14.94 44.88
C ASN A 23 13.45 15.84 45.50
N ARG A 24 13.77 17.13 45.70
CA ARG A 24 12.81 18.12 46.20
C ARG A 24 11.84 18.56 45.11
N LEU A 25 12.32 18.70 43.87
CA LEU A 25 11.49 19.02 42.69
C LEU A 25 10.50 17.91 42.37
N TRP A 26 10.96 16.67 42.38
CA TRP A 26 10.09 15.48 42.14
C TRP A 26 9.00 15.31 43.22
N LYS A 27 9.31 15.62 44.47
CA LYS A 27 8.31 15.60 45.54
C LYS A 27 7.26 16.71 45.38
N ILE A 28 7.66 17.90 44.98
CA ILE A 28 6.72 19.00 44.68
C ILE A 28 5.82 18.63 43.51
N LEU A 29 6.37 18.11 42.40
CA LEU A 29 5.60 17.66 41.23
C LEU A 29 4.59 16.55 41.58
N ALA A 30 5.01 15.57 42.39
CA ALA A 30 4.11 14.49 42.81
C ALA A 30 2.97 15.02 43.71
N ILE A 31 3.23 15.94 44.63
CA ILE A 31 2.19 16.56 45.47
C ILE A 31 1.25 17.40 44.62
N THR A 32 1.75 18.17 43.65
CA THR A 32 0.92 18.94 42.71
C THR A 32 0.01 18.05 41.87
N PHE A 33 0.52 16.93 41.38
CA PHE A 33 -0.25 15.97 40.62
C PHE A 33 -1.38 15.35 41.46
N ILE A 34 -1.12 14.98 42.71
CA ILE A 34 -2.14 14.44 43.62
C ILE A 34 -3.23 15.50 43.92
N ILE A 35 -2.87 16.76 44.11
CA ILE A 35 -3.84 17.83 44.36
C ILE A 35 -4.71 18.07 43.13
N VAL A 36 -4.13 18.11 41.94
CA VAL A 36 -4.90 18.24 40.68
C VAL A 36 -5.87 17.07 40.47
N SER A 37 -5.42 15.85 40.74
CA SER A 37 -6.27 14.65 40.63
C SER A 37 -7.44 14.68 41.61
N ILE A 38 -7.24 15.15 42.85
CA ILE A 38 -8.32 15.30 43.83
C ILE A 38 -9.31 16.38 43.40
N VAL A 39 -8.86 17.51 42.86
CA VAL A 39 -9.74 18.58 42.36
C VAL A 39 -10.58 18.08 41.19
N LEU A 40 -9.98 17.34 40.25
CA LEU A 40 -10.71 16.73 39.13
C LEU A 40 -11.78 15.75 39.62
N LEU A 41 -11.47 14.91 40.62
CA LEU A 41 -12.44 13.96 41.20
C LEU A 41 -13.63 14.70 41.83
N ILE A 42 -13.36 15.80 42.54
CA ILE A 42 -14.42 16.63 43.17
C ILE A 42 -15.30 17.27 42.10
N VAL A 43 -14.72 17.75 40.99
CA VAL A 43 -15.47 18.32 39.87
C VAL A 43 -16.38 17.28 39.22
N VAL A 44 -15.90 16.08 39.00
CA VAL A 44 -16.71 14.95 38.47
C VAL A 44 -17.85 14.60 39.38
N ILE A 45 -17.64 14.56 40.73
CA ILE A 45 -18.69 14.29 41.72
C ILE A 45 -19.76 15.42 41.70
N ILE A 46 -19.33 16.69 41.59
CA ILE A 46 -20.24 17.85 41.54
C ILE A 46 -21.10 17.80 40.27
N ILE A 47 -20.50 17.46 39.10
CA ILE A 47 -21.22 17.32 37.82
C ILE A 47 -22.24 16.16 37.93
N SER A 48 -21.87 15.03 38.53
CA SER A 48 -22.76 13.90 38.75
C SER A 48 -23.94 14.26 39.65
N ILE A 49 -23.73 15.05 40.69
CA ILE A 49 -24.80 15.49 41.63
C ILE A 49 -25.72 16.54 40.97
N LEU A 50 -25.16 17.42 40.11
CA LEU A 50 -25.96 18.41 39.40
C LEU A 50 -26.74 17.80 38.23
N GLY A 51 -26.22 16.76 37.59
CA GLY A 51 -26.91 16.00 36.53
C GLY A 51 -28.09 15.18 37.03
N PHE A 52 -28.11 14.77 38.32
CA PHE A 52 -29.24 14.05 38.92
C PHE A 52 -30.41 14.96 39.36
N LYS A 53 -30.25 16.30 39.37
CA LYS A 53 -31.30 17.23 39.77
C LYS A 53 -32.17 17.80 38.64
N SER A 54 -31.92 17.43 37.39
CA SER A 54 -32.69 17.97 36.25
C SER A 54 -33.75 17.01 35.68
N ASN A 55 -33.98 15.82 36.28
CA ASN A 55 -34.94 14.83 35.74
C ASN A 55 -36.13 14.54 36.65
N GLU A 56 -36.52 15.48 37.51
CA GLU A 56 -37.82 15.37 38.25
C GLU A 56 -38.59 16.67 38.12
N SER A 57 -39.27 16.89 36.97
CA SER A 57 -40.53 17.65 36.89
C SER A 57 -40.96 17.64 35.43
N GLU A 58 -41.93 16.80 35.08
CA GLU A 58 -43.08 17.10 34.27
C GLU A 58 -43.84 15.80 33.94
N ASN A 59 -44.69 15.38 34.84
CA ASN A 59 -45.82 14.53 34.52
C ASN A 59 -47.06 15.24 35.12
N ASN A 60 -47.97 15.62 34.25
CA ASN A 60 -49.46 15.60 34.43
C ASN A 60 -50.14 16.61 33.51
N LYS A 61 -50.90 16.10 32.58
CA LYS A 61 -52.33 16.38 32.40
C LYS A 61 -52.91 15.55 31.26
N GLU A 62 -53.79 14.70 31.65
CA GLU A 62 -55.12 14.31 31.16
C GLU A 62 -55.81 15.35 30.26
N ASP A 63 -56.60 15.01 29.26
CA ASP A 63 -57.87 14.30 29.27
C ASP A 63 -58.48 14.14 27.85
N LYS A 64 -59.08 12.96 27.64
CA LYS A 64 -60.46 12.65 27.20
C LYS A 64 -60.93 12.79 25.76
N ASP A 65 -61.48 11.65 25.36
CA ASP A 65 -62.75 11.38 24.63
C ASP A 65 -62.83 11.62 23.15
N SER A 66 -63.33 10.74 22.31
CA SER A 66 -64.44 9.80 22.35
C SER A 66 -64.56 8.98 21.06
N ASP A 67 -64.90 7.71 21.25
CA ASP A 67 -65.91 6.90 20.54
C ASP A 67 -66.26 7.11 19.06
N LYS A 68 -66.19 6.06 18.27
CA LYS A 68 -67.26 5.10 17.91
C LYS A 68 -67.02 4.26 16.67
N ASP A 69 -67.14 2.97 16.88
CA ASP A 69 -67.89 1.92 16.14
C ASP A 69 -67.78 1.83 14.57
N LYS A 70 -67.46 0.71 14.04
CA LYS A 70 -68.13 -0.57 13.85
C LYS A 70 -67.55 -1.38 12.68
N ASP A 71 -67.39 -2.65 13.02
CA ASP A 71 -67.71 -3.87 12.25
C ASP A 71 -67.23 -4.13 10.82
N SER A 72 -66.57 -5.19 10.71
CA SER A 72 -66.89 -6.51 10.07
C SER A 72 -65.83 -7.06 9.11
N ASP A 73 -65.20 -8.12 9.59
CA ASP A 73 -65.23 -9.49 9.03
C ASP A 73 -64.55 -9.76 7.67
N LYS A 74 -63.66 -10.70 7.75
CA LYS A 74 -63.26 -11.80 6.87
C LYS A 74 -61.78 -11.92 6.61
N GLY A 75 -61.26 -13.03 7.12
CA GLY A 75 -59.91 -13.48 6.96
C GLY A 75 -59.55 -13.83 5.53
N LYS A 76 -58.27 -13.70 5.30
CA LYS A 76 -57.49 -14.53 4.36
C LYS A 76 -56.09 -14.57 4.90
N ASP A 77 -55.59 -15.79 5.04
CA ASP A 77 -54.18 -16.11 5.20
C ASP A 77 -53.40 -15.49 4.07
N ASP A 78 -52.40 -14.70 4.43
CA ASP A 78 -51.30 -14.35 3.51
C ASP A 78 -50.00 -14.42 4.28
N ASP A 79 -49.27 -15.51 4.04
CA ASP A 79 -47.83 -15.65 4.26
C ASP A 79 -47.09 -14.69 3.33
N GLU A 80 -47.04 -13.41 3.64
CA GLU A 80 -46.18 -12.43 2.99
C GLU A 80 -45.76 -11.36 3.98
N ASP A 81 -44.67 -11.63 4.74
CA ASP A 81 -43.85 -10.56 5.33
C ASP A 81 -42.49 -11.13 5.76
N LYS A 82 -41.69 -11.48 4.76
CA LYS A 82 -40.26 -11.78 4.92
C LYS A 82 -39.42 -11.05 3.88
N ASP A 83 -39.63 -9.78 3.61
CA ASP A 83 -38.73 -8.97 2.80
C ASP A 83 -39.05 -7.47 2.91
N LYS A 84 -39.02 -6.92 4.13
CA LYS A 84 -39.21 -5.47 4.35
C LYS A 84 -38.05 -4.74 4.98
N ASP A 85 -36.83 -5.28 4.89
CA ASP A 85 -35.59 -4.58 5.26
C ASP A 85 -34.54 -4.62 4.14
N LYS A 86 -34.94 -4.52 2.87
CA LYS A 86 -34.04 -4.06 1.83
C LYS A 86 -34.02 -2.56 1.89
N ASP A 87 -33.01 -2.05 2.59
CA ASP A 87 -32.58 -0.66 2.54
C ASP A 87 -32.36 -0.28 1.06
N ASP A 88 -33.28 0.46 0.44
CA ASP A 88 -33.21 0.89 -0.97
C ASP A 88 -32.10 1.94 -1.18
N TRP A 89 -30.85 1.56 -0.89
CA TRP A 89 -29.71 2.40 -1.23
C TRP A 89 -29.46 2.31 -2.74
N ASN A 90 -29.85 3.34 -3.44
CA ASN A 90 -29.61 3.46 -4.88
C ASN A 90 -28.24 4.10 -5.11
N TRP A 91 -27.17 3.27 -5.13
CA TRP A 91 -25.82 3.73 -5.41
C TRP A 91 -25.65 4.17 -6.87
N SER A 92 -24.90 5.25 -7.07
CA SER A 92 -24.32 5.64 -8.34
C SER A 92 -22.99 6.34 -8.12
N PRO A 93 -22.05 6.28 -9.09
CA PRO A 93 -20.83 7.08 -9.02
C PRO A 93 -21.16 8.56 -8.86
N ALA A 94 -20.48 9.22 -7.92
CA ALA A 94 -20.68 10.65 -7.69
C ALA A 94 -19.95 11.51 -8.74
N GLY A 95 -20.47 12.71 -8.99
CA GLY A 95 -19.89 13.69 -9.93
C GLY A 95 -19.97 13.28 -11.40
N ASP A 96 -19.45 14.19 -12.25
CA ASP A 96 -19.54 14.13 -13.70
C ASP A 96 -18.18 13.92 -14.41
N ARG A 97 -17.11 13.71 -13.64
CA ARG A 97 -15.76 13.47 -14.18
C ARG A 97 -15.71 12.22 -15.03
N ILE A 98 -14.70 12.14 -15.92
CA ILE A 98 -14.47 10.93 -16.72
C ILE A 98 -14.34 9.68 -15.82
N LYS A 99 -14.79 8.56 -16.33
CA LYS A 99 -14.79 7.26 -15.63
C LYS A 99 -14.30 6.20 -16.59
N THR A 100 -13.65 5.21 -16.05
CA THR A 100 -13.31 4.01 -16.82
C THR A 100 -14.57 3.20 -17.17
N LYS A 101 -14.50 2.37 -18.20
CA LYS A 101 -15.59 1.42 -18.54
C LYS A 101 -15.95 0.48 -17.37
N TRP A 102 -14.96 0.13 -16.54
CA TRP A 102 -15.19 -0.73 -15.36
C TRP A 102 -15.94 0.02 -14.26
N GLY A 103 -15.58 1.27 -13.98
CA GLY A 103 -16.30 2.10 -13.02
C GLY A 103 -17.73 2.43 -13.45
N GLN A 104 -17.95 2.67 -14.75
CA GLN A 104 -19.30 2.89 -15.30
C GLN A 104 -20.21 1.67 -15.14
N ASN A 105 -19.66 0.47 -15.15
CA ASN A 105 -20.38 -0.80 -15.07
C ASN A 105 -20.24 -1.51 -13.72
N LEU A 106 -19.75 -0.79 -12.67
CA LEU A 106 -19.53 -1.36 -11.36
C LEU A 106 -20.86 -1.83 -10.74
N ASN A 107 -20.84 -3.06 -10.21
CA ASN A 107 -21.95 -3.58 -9.40
C ASN A 107 -21.61 -3.36 -7.90
N PRO A 108 -22.33 -2.50 -7.17
CA PRO A 108 -22.03 -2.20 -5.77
C PRO A 108 -22.25 -3.39 -4.82
N GLU A 109 -22.96 -4.43 -5.24
CA GLU A 109 -23.13 -5.68 -4.47
C GLU A 109 -21.99 -6.68 -4.65
N LYS A 110 -21.11 -6.45 -5.65
CA LYS A 110 -20.02 -7.37 -6.03
C LYS A 110 -18.70 -6.66 -6.23
N VAL A 111 -18.28 -5.90 -5.24
CA VAL A 111 -17.04 -5.11 -5.28
C VAL A 111 -15.88 -5.97 -4.79
N TRP A 112 -14.84 -6.13 -5.61
CA TRP A 112 -13.60 -6.85 -5.26
C TRP A 112 -13.89 -8.19 -4.56
N GLN A 113 -14.38 -9.15 -5.32
CA GLN A 113 -14.80 -10.47 -4.82
C GLN A 113 -13.64 -11.46 -4.70
N GLU A 114 -12.47 -11.11 -5.18
CA GLU A 114 -11.28 -11.94 -5.17
C GLU A 114 -10.70 -12.01 -3.75
N TYR A 115 -10.18 -13.19 -3.37
CA TYR A 115 -9.51 -13.36 -2.07
C TYR A 115 -8.31 -12.40 -1.96
N PRO A 116 -8.24 -11.53 -0.94
CA PRO A 116 -7.32 -10.38 -0.95
C PRO A 116 -5.85 -10.72 -0.71
N ARG A 117 -5.54 -11.90 -0.14
CA ARG A 117 -4.20 -12.30 0.29
C ARG A 117 -3.70 -13.55 -0.46
N PRO A 118 -3.35 -13.44 -1.76
CA PRO A 118 -2.99 -14.58 -2.61
C PRO A 118 -1.78 -15.37 -2.10
N GLN A 119 -0.89 -14.75 -1.33
CA GLN A 119 0.28 -15.38 -0.73
C GLN A 119 -0.06 -16.29 0.47
N LEU A 120 -1.30 -16.32 0.95
CA LEU A 120 -1.75 -17.17 2.04
C LEU A 120 -3.28 -17.31 1.98
N GLN A 121 -3.77 -18.17 1.09
CA GLN A 121 -5.20 -18.33 0.84
C GLN A 121 -5.82 -19.38 1.76
N ARG A 122 -6.95 -19.00 2.37
CA ARG A 122 -7.85 -19.94 3.06
C ARG A 122 -9.14 -20.09 2.31
N LYS A 123 -9.78 -21.24 2.52
CA LYS A 123 -11.03 -21.58 1.85
C LYS A 123 -12.20 -20.78 2.39
N GLU A 124 -12.20 -20.52 3.70
CA GLU A 124 -13.29 -19.82 4.38
C GLU A 124 -12.90 -18.36 4.64
N TRP A 125 -13.69 -17.44 4.17
CA TRP A 125 -13.57 -16.01 4.39
C TRP A 125 -14.89 -15.30 4.04
N LEU A 126 -15.03 -14.05 4.48
CA LEU A 126 -16.20 -13.21 4.18
C LEU A 126 -15.74 -11.83 3.73
N ASN A 127 -16.11 -11.46 2.50
CA ASN A 127 -15.89 -10.12 1.98
C ASN A 127 -16.83 -9.12 2.67
N LEU A 128 -16.27 -8.03 3.21
CA LEU A 128 -17.03 -6.95 3.84
C LEU A 128 -17.09 -5.68 2.99
N ASN A 129 -16.59 -5.69 1.77
CA ASN A 129 -16.77 -4.58 0.83
C ASN A 129 -18.26 -4.32 0.57
N GLY A 130 -18.56 -3.27 -0.18
CA GLY A 130 -19.91 -2.85 -0.45
C GLY A 130 -20.37 -1.70 0.45
N PRO A 131 -21.67 -1.53 0.71
CA PRO A 131 -22.17 -0.37 1.45
C PRO A 131 -21.81 -0.40 2.94
N TRP A 132 -21.28 0.73 3.41
CA TRP A 132 -21.08 1.06 4.82
C TRP A 132 -21.77 2.37 5.13
N ASN A 133 -22.25 2.57 6.34
CA ASN A 133 -22.64 3.91 6.79
C ASN A 133 -21.40 4.73 7.06
N TYR A 134 -21.44 6.04 6.73
CA TYR A 134 -20.36 6.97 7.05
C TYR A 134 -20.85 8.23 7.74
N SER A 135 -19.96 8.91 8.42
CA SER A 135 -20.19 10.24 9.00
C SER A 135 -18.89 11.03 9.07
N ILE A 136 -18.96 12.34 8.78
CA ILE A 136 -17.86 13.28 8.92
C ILE A 136 -18.17 14.27 10.04
N ARG A 137 -17.24 14.44 11.01
CA ARG A 137 -17.42 15.36 12.14
C ARG A 137 -16.17 16.20 12.37
N ASN A 138 -16.37 17.48 12.64
CA ASN A 138 -15.32 18.43 12.95
C ASN A 138 -15.01 18.41 14.46
N ASN A 139 -13.78 18.06 14.85
CA ASN A 139 -13.33 18.09 16.26
C ASN A 139 -14.27 17.40 17.27
N ASP A 140 -15.08 16.44 16.82
CA ASP A 140 -15.95 15.65 17.67
C ASP A 140 -15.40 14.24 17.82
N TYR A 141 -15.09 13.85 19.07
CA TYR A 141 -14.56 12.54 19.40
C TYR A 141 -15.66 11.49 19.64
N LEU A 142 -16.92 11.90 19.63
CA LEU A 142 -18.04 11.00 19.84
C LEU A 142 -18.59 10.52 18.49
N LYS A 143 -18.85 9.22 18.41
CA LYS A 143 -19.51 8.64 17.25
C LYS A 143 -20.89 9.29 17.06
N PRO A 144 -21.24 9.76 15.86
CA PRO A 144 -22.56 10.27 15.56
C PRO A 144 -23.67 9.23 15.78
N GLU A 145 -24.82 9.64 16.29
CA GLU A 145 -25.98 8.73 16.45
C GLU A 145 -26.60 8.36 15.10
N GLN A 146 -26.60 9.30 14.16
CA GLN A 146 -27.11 9.10 12.79
C GLN A 146 -25.98 9.26 11.78
N PRO A 147 -25.89 8.36 10.79
CA PRO A 147 -24.93 8.49 9.69
C PRO A 147 -25.33 9.67 8.78
N ASP A 148 -24.35 10.23 8.08
CA ASP A 148 -24.59 11.23 7.04
C ASP A 148 -25.07 10.56 5.74
N GLY A 149 -24.73 9.29 5.53
CA GLY A 149 -25.13 8.52 4.36
C GLY A 149 -24.43 7.16 4.30
N LYS A 150 -24.38 6.62 3.09
CA LYS A 150 -23.66 5.37 2.78
C LYS A 150 -22.53 5.64 1.81
N ILE A 151 -21.42 4.95 2.02
CA ILE A 151 -20.21 4.95 1.20
C ILE A 151 -19.93 3.55 0.69
N LEU A 152 -19.47 3.42 -0.55
CA LEU A 152 -19.10 2.13 -1.15
C LEU A 152 -17.63 1.80 -0.84
N VAL A 153 -17.39 0.92 0.14
CA VAL A 153 -16.06 0.38 0.45
C VAL A 153 -15.66 -0.65 -0.62
N PRO A 154 -14.41 -0.64 -1.13
CA PRO A 154 -13.22 0.02 -0.60
C PRO A 154 -12.84 1.31 -1.34
N PHE A 155 -13.76 2.09 -1.82
CA PHE A 155 -13.45 3.34 -2.50
C PHE A 155 -13.34 4.48 -1.48
N SER A 156 -12.24 5.24 -1.56
CA SER A 156 -11.97 6.37 -0.65
C SER A 156 -13.03 7.46 -0.75
N LEU A 157 -13.20 8.23 0.31
CA LEU A 157 -14.23 9.27 0.43
C LEU A 157 -14.28 10.24 -0.77
N GLU A 158 -13.10 10.63 -1.28
CA GLU A 158 -12.94 11.63 -2.36
C GLU A 158 -13.21 11.05 -3.76
N SER A 159 -13.25 9.72 -3.87
CA SER A 159 -13.43 9.07 -5.16
C SER A 159 -14.88 9.11 -5.65
N SER A 160 -15.07 9.12 -6.97
CA SER A 160 -16.38 9.03 -7.59
C SER A 160 -17.10 7.73 -7.23
N LEU A 161 -16.38 6.60 -7.21
CA LEU A 161 -16.93 5.28 -6.93
C LEU A 161 -17.33 5.07 -5.47
N SER A 162 -16.89 5.92 -4.55
CA SER A 162 -17.41 5.92 -3.17
C SER A 162 -18.92 6.22 -3.12
N GLY A 163 -19.44 6.95 -4.13
CA GLY A 163 -20.78 7.51 -4.15
C GLY A 163 -20.92 8.79 -3.34
N VAL A 164 -19.83 9.30 -2.74
CA VAL A 164 -19.81 10.49 -1.88
C VAL A 164 -19.05 11.63 -2.53
N MET A 165 -17.76 11.45 -2.84
CA MET A 165 -16.89 12.42 -3.50
C MET A 165 -16.76 13.75 -2.71
N GLU A 166 -16.57 13.65 -1.39
CA GLU A 166 -16.32 14.79 -0.51
C GLU A 166 -14.84 14.90 -0.17
N THR A 167 -14.34 16.13 0.00
CA THR A 167 -12.96 16.36 0.44
C THR A 167 -12.88 16.25 1.96
N PHE A 168 -11.94 15.44 2.44
CA PHE A 168 -11.61 15.32 3.87
C PHE A 168 -10.50 16.30 4.26
N THR A 169 -10.53 16.78 5.51
CA THR A 169 -9.56 17.77 6.00
C THR A 169 -8.97 17.37 7.36
N GLU A 170 -7.80 17.92 7.69
CA GLU A 170 -7.00 17.65 8.87
C GLU A 170 -7.71 17.73 10.24
N ASN A 171 -8.84 18.47 10.30
CA ASN A 171 -9.58 18.69 11.53
C ASN A 171 -10.86 17.85 11.62
N GLN A 172 -11.01 16.88 10.75
CA GLN A 172 -12.19 16.03 10.67
C GLN A 172 -11.92 14.62 11.17
N PHE A 173 -13.00 13.93 11.54
CA PHE A 173 -13.02 12.52 11.87
C PHE A 173 -14.00 11.84 10.93
N LEU A 174 -13.54 10.83 10.21
CA LEU A 174 -14.36 10.00 9.33
C LEU A 174 -14.73 8.71 10.08
N TRP A 175 -16.02 8.49 10.23
CA TRP A 175 -16.56 7.31 10.88
C TRP A 175 -17.20 6.39 9.85
N TYR A 176 -16.86 5.11 9.94
CA TYR A 176 -17.50 4.03 9.20
C TYR A 176 -18.26 3.13 10.16
N GLU A 177 -19.41 2.62 9.74
CA GLU A 177 -20.19 1.64 10.50
C GLU A 177 -20.76 0.58 9.56
N LYS A 178 -20.60 -0.70 9.95
CA LYS A 178 -21.21 -1.85 9.27
C LYS A 178 -21.76 -2.86 10.27
N GLU A 179 -22.96 -3.31 10.04
CA GLU A 179 -23.53 -4.45 10.74
C GLU A 179 -23.14 -5.76 10.05
N ILE A 180 -22.73 -6.75 10.81
CA ILE A 180 -22.32 -8.06 10.31
C ILE A 180 -22.94 -9.17 11.16
N GLU A 181 -23.10 -10.34 10.56
CA GLU A 181 -23.37 -11.60 11.27
C GLU A 181 -22.27 -12.60 10.95
N ILE A 182 -21.76 -13.26 12.00
CA ILE A 182 -20.73 -14.29 11.84
C ILE A 182 -21.40 -15.59 11.39
N PRO A 183 -20.92 -16.24 10.31
CA PRO A 183 -21.44 -17.51 9.85
C PRO A 183 -21.47 -18.56 10.95
N GLN A 184 -22.56 -19.30 11.06
CA GLN A 184 -22.77 -20.29 12.13
C GLN A 184 -21.71 -21.41 12.15
N ASN A 185 -21.16 -21.78 10.98
CA ASN A 185 -20.09 -22.77 10.86
C ASN A 185 -18.73 -22.27 11.36
N TRP A 186 -18.61 -20.98 11.75
CA TRP A 186 -17.42 -20.39 12.37
C TRP A 186 -17.48 -20.39 13.91
N GLU A 187 -18.50 -21.02 14.49
CA GLU A 187 -18.60 -21.16 15.96
C GLU A 187 -17.34 -21.86 16.50
N ASN A 188 -16.78 -21.32 17.58
CA ASN A 188 -15.52 -21.77 18.21
C ASN A 188 -14.23 -21.50 17.41
N LYS A 189 -14.28 -20.66 16.38
CA LYS A 189 -13.09 -20.14 15.70
C LYS A 189 -12.72 -18.77 16.26
N GLN A 190 -11.45 -18.42 16.12
CA GLN A 190 -11.03 -17.02 16.21
C GLN A 190 -11.42 -16.31 14.91
N ILE A 191 -11.89 -15.08 15.03
CA ILE A 191 -12.33 -14.26 13.90
C ILE A 191 -11.38 -13.10 13.74
N LEU A 192 -10.65 -13.11 12.63
CA LEU A 192 -9.71 -12.05 12.26
C LEU A 192 -10.40 -11.07 11.30
N LEU A 193 -10.44 -9.79 11.68
CA LEU A 193 -10.91 -8.71 10.82
C LEU A 193 -9.70 -8.02 10.16
N HIS A 194 -9.62 -8.12 8.84
CA HIS A 194 -8.52 -7.61 8.04
C HIS A 194 -8.91 -6.35 7.30
N PHE A 195 -7.94 -5.45 7.16
CA PHE A 195 -7.98 -4.27 6.31
C PHE A 195 -6.77 -4.32 5.36
N GLY A 196 -7.01 -4.17 4.06
CA GLY A 196 -5.93 -4.07 3.07
C GLY A 196 -5.14 -2.77 3.22
N ALA A 197 -5.84 -1.65 3.42
CA ALA A 197 -5.26 -0.36 3.80
C ALA A 197 -6.34 0.62 4.26
N VAL A 198 -5.96 1.50 5.18
CA VAL A 198 -6.79 2.63 5.66
C VAL A 198 -5.87 3.86 5.80
N ASP A 199 -6.12 4.92 5.06
CA ASP A 199 -5.35 6.17 5.17
C ASP A 199 -6.01 7.11 6.18
N TRP A 200 -5.32 7.53 7.18
CA TRP A 200 -3.96 7.22 7.62
C TRP A 200 -3.96 6.51 9.00
N LYS A 201 -4.60 7.09 10.02
CA LYS A 201 -4.71 6.54 11.37
C LYS A 201 -6.14 6.11 11.64
N CYS A 202 -6.35 4.89 12.16
CA CYS A 202 -7.68 4.43 12.50
C CYS A 202 -7.76 3.82 13.91
N GLU A 203 -8.97 3.88 14.48
CA GLU A 203 -9.35 3.20 15.72
C GLU A 203 -10.54 2.27 15.43
N LEU A 204 -10.40 0.98 15.78
CA LEU A 204 -11.43 -0.04 15.60
C LEU A 204 -12.22 -0.27 16.88
N PHE A 205 -13.55 -0.33 16.72
CA PHE A 205 -14.48 -0.74 17.79
C PHE A 205 -15.39 -1.86 17.27
N ILE A 206 -15.65 -2.84 18.11
CA ILE A 206 -16.66 -3.89 17.89
C ILE A 206 -17.70 -3.79 18.99
N ASN A 207 -18.97 -3.62 18.63
CA ASN A 207 -20.07 -3.45 19.60
C ASN A 207 -19.74 -2.36 20.66
N GLU A 208 -19.14 -1.24 20.21
CA GLU A 208 -18.70 -0.10 21.04
C GLU A 208 -17.48 -0.35 21.94
N ILE A 209 -16.89 -1.55 21.90
CA ILE A 209 -15.66 -1.89 22.63
C ILE A 209 -14.47 -1.58 21.73
N LYS A 210 -13.55 -0.71 22.19
CA LYS A 210 -12.30 -0.43 21.45
C LYS A 210 -11.44 -1.70 21.41
N ILE A 211 -11.07 -2.13 20.20
CA ILE A 211 -10.22 -3.30 19.94
C ILE A 211 -8.76 -2.89 19.81
N GLY A 212 -8.51 -1.83 19.07
CA GLY A 212 -7.14 -1.36 18.81
C GLY A 212 -7.11 -0.14 17.91
N GLU A 213 -5.90 0.23 17.53
CA GLU A 213 -5.62 1.29 16.55
C GLU A 213 -4.51 0.86 15.60
N HIS A 214 -4.48 1.44 14.41
CA HIS A 214 -3.42 1.29 13.42
C HIS A 214 -3.01 2.66 12.89
N ILE A 215 -1.71 2.82 12.60
CA ILE A 215 -1.12 4.01 12.00
C ILE A 215 -0.31 3.56 10.79
N GLY A 216 -0.65 4.08 9.61
CA GLY A 216 -0.02 3.74 8.35
C GLY A 216 -1.05 3.64 7.23
N GLY A 217 -0.86 4.44 6.16
CA GLY A 217 -1.84 4.54 5.07
C GLY A 217 -1.71 3.45 4.01
N TYR A 218 -0.62 2.67 4.02
CA TYR A 218 -0.23 1.81 2.90
C TYR A 218 0.04 0.35 3.27
N SER A 219 -0.05 -0.02 4.53
CA SER A 219 0.19 -1.39 5.00
C SER A 219 -1.11 -2.10 5.38
N ALA A 220 -1.16 -3.42 5.07
CA ALA A 220 -2.26 -4.26 5.49
C ALA A 220 -2.10 -4.66 6.97
N PHE A 221 -3.21 -4.71 7.69
CA PHE A 221 -3.26 -5.08 9.10
C PHE A 221 -4.52 -5.85 9.45
N TYR A 222 -4.55 -6.46 10.64
CA TYR A 222 -5.73 -7.16 11.14
C TYR A 222 -5.88 -7.07 12.66
N PHE A 223 -7.08 -7.36 13.14
CA PHE A 223 -7.39 -7.48 14.54
C PHE A 223 -8.14 -8.79 14.83
N ASP A 224 -7.80 -9.46 15.93
CA ASP A 224 -8.64 -10.52 16.49
C ASP A 224 -9.82 -9.87 17.23
N ILE A 225 -11.03 -10.08 16.68
CA ILE A 225 -12.26 -9.50 17.23
C ILE A 225 -13.10 -10.50 18.04
N THR A 226 -12.64 -11.73 18.19
CA THR A 226 -13.37 -12.89 18.74
C THR A 226 -14.04 -12.57 20.05
N GLN A 227 -13.30 -11.99 21.01
CA GLN A 227 -13.78 -11.76 22.37
C GLN A 227 -14.86 -10.65 22.47
N SER A 228 -15.00 -9.82 21.45
CA SER A 228 -15.97 -8.72 21.42
C SER A 228 -17.22 -9.04 20.61
N LEU A 229 -17.26 -10.22 19.99
CA LEU A 229 -18.41 -10.70 19.22
C LEU A 229 -19.54 -11.18 20.14
N ARG A 230 -20.76 -10.95 19.67
CA ARG A 230 -22.01 -11.42 20.27
C ARG A 230 -22.71 -12.38 19.32
N LYS A 231 -23.60 -13.21 19.84
CA LYS A 231 -24.46 -14.04 18.99
C LYS A 231 -25.44 -13.16 18.20
N GLY A 232 -25.58 -13.42 16.91
CA GLY A 232 -26.37 -12.61 15.96
C GLY A 232 -25.61 -11.39 15.45
N LYS A 233 -26.31 -10.25 15.36
CA LYS A 233 -25.79 -9.03 14.76
C LYS A 233 -24.69 -8.39 15.60
N ASN A 234 -23.59 -8.04 14.92
CA ASN A 234 -22.45 -7.33 15.48
C ASN A 234 -22.19 -6.07 14.67
N LYS A 235 -21.68 -5.05 15.32
CA LYS A 235 -21.41 -3.76 14.71
C LYS A 235 -19.91 -3.48 14.68
N ILE A 236 -19.37 -3.30 13.47
CA ILE A 236 -18.02 -2.79 13.24
C ILE A 236 -18.11 -1.28 13.16
N ILE A 237 -17.26 -0.57 13.89
CA ILE A 237 -17.11 0.87 13.83
C ILE A 237 -15.64 1.17 13.63
N LEU A 238 -15.32 1.96 12.62
CA LEU A 238 -13.95 2.44 12.36
C LEU A 238 -13.97 3.96 12.38
N LYS A 239 -13.11 4.55 13.19
CA LYS A 239 -12.83 6.00 13.20
C LYS A 239 -11.52 6.25 12.53
N VAL A 240 -11.48 7.18 11.57
CA VAL A 240 -10.30 7.52 10.80
C VAL A 240 -9.95 8.99 11.00
N ILE A 241 -8.64 9.25 11.05
CA ILE A 241 -8.00 10.56 11.08
C ILE A 241 -6.98 10.58 9.96
N ASP A 242 -7.05 11.57 9.10
CA ASP A 242 -6.09 11.78 8.04
C ASP A 242 -5.78 13.28 7.89
N GLN A 243 -4.52 13.63 7.93
CA GLN A 243 -4.05 15.00 7.81
C GLN A 243 -3.51 15.29 6.39
N THR A 244 -3.50 14.28 5.52
CA THR A 244 -2.98 14.33 4.17
C THR A 244 -1.58 14.98 4.12
N ASP A 245 -1.42 16.14 3.48
CA ASP A 245 -0.17 16.88 3.32
C ASP A 245 0.15 17.87 4.47
N ARG A 246 -0.59 17.81 5.60
CA ARG A 246 -0.44 18.72 6.76
C ARG A 246 0.33 18.11 7.93
N SER A 247 0.88 16.92 7.78
CA SER A 247 1.66 16.25 8.81
C SER A 247 2.94 15.61 8.23
N TYR A 248 3.59 14.75 9.02
CA TYR A 248 4.77 13.98 8.60
C TYR A 248 4.42 12.60 8.03
N GLN A 249 3.14 12.27 7.89
CA GLN A 249 2.71 10.98 7.32
C GLN A 249 3.19 10.82 5.87
N PRO A 250 3.41 9.59 5.41
CA PRO A 250 3.58 9.32 3.98
C PRO A 250 2.33 9.70 3.20
N VAL A 251 2.51 10.49 2.15
CA VAL A 251 1.40 11.02 1.33
C VAL A 251 1.50 10.61 -0.13
N GLY A 252 2.67 10.10 -0.56
CA GLY A 252 2.89 9.89 -1.99
C GLY A 252 2.80 11.20 -2.76
N LYS A 253 1.91 11.27 -3.75
CA LYS A 253 1.60 12.50 -4.51
C LYS A 253 0.27 13.16 -4.14
N GLN A 254 -0.29 12.81 -3.00
CA GLN A 254 -1.55 13.37 -2.51
C GLN A 254 -1.36 14.81 -2.00
N THR A 255 -2.34 15.68 -2.28
CA THR A 255 -2.38 17.04 -1.74
C THR A 255 -3.82 17.54 -1.62
N LEU A 256 -4.07 18.42 -0.63
CA LEU A 256 -5.36 19.12 -0.48
C LEU A 256 -5.59 20.19 -1.56
N THR A 257 -4.57 20.51 -2.38
CA THR A 257 -4.63 21.48 -3.48
C THR A 257 -4.11 20.87 -4.78
N PRO A 258 -4.86 19.96 -5.45
CA PRO A 258 -4.40 19.21 -6.62
C PRO A 258 -4.01 20.12 -7.79
N GLY A 259 -2.85 19.81 -8.41
CA GLY A 259 -2.34 20.49 -9.60
C GLY A 259 -0.87 20.19 -9.88
N GLY A 260 -0.45 20.37 -11.13
CA GLY A 260 0.88 19.99 -11.57
C GLY A 260 1.09 18.47 -11.41
N ILE A 261 2.13 18.09 -10.67
CA ILE A 261 2.49 16.69 -10.39
C ILE A 261 1.87 16.16 -9.08
N TRP A 262 0.93 16.87 -8.47
CA TRP A 262 0.25 16.51 -7.23
C TRP A 262 -1.24 16.33 -7.48
N TYR A 263 -1.85 15.31 -6.88
CA TYR A 263 -3.18 14.82 -7.26
C TYR A 263 -4.15 14.81 -6.10
N THR A 264 -5.43 14.56 -6.43
CA THR A 264 -6.52 14.43 -5.46
C THR A 264 -6.17 13.42 -4.37
N PRO A 265 -6.30 13.79 -3.08
CA PRO A 265 -5.99 12.92 -1.97
C PRO A 265 -7.03 11.81 -1.81
N ILE A 266 -6.71 10.83 -0.98
CA ILE A 266 -7.64 9.79 -0.54
C ILE A 266 -7.63 9.72 0.98
N SER A 267 -8.77 9.42 1.58
CA SER A 267 -8.89 9.24 3.03
C SER A 267 -9.76 8.04 3.36
N GLY A 268 -9.44 7.38 4.48
CA GLY A 268 -10.20 6.25 4.98
C GLY A 268 -9.86 4.92 4.32
N ILE A 269 -10.85 4.02 4.26
CA ILE A 269 -10.69 2.68 3.69
C ILE A 269 -10.53 2.78 2.18
N TRP A 270 -9.41 2.27 1.63
CA TRP A 270 -9.17 2.27 0.19
C TRP A 270 -8.71 0.92 -0.38
N GLN A 271 -8.64 -0.13 0.46
CA GLN A 271 -8.46 -1.53 0.04
C GLN A 271 -9.46 -2.43 0.76
N THR A 272 -9.62 -3.66 0.25
CA THR A 272 -10.61 -4.64 0.73
C THR A 272 -10.60 -4.83 2.24
N VAL A 273 -11.79 -4.97 2.81
CA VAL A 273 -12.05 -5.36 4.20
C VAL A 273 -12.66 -6.75 4.22
N TRP A 274 -12.16 -7.66 5.05
CA TRP A 274 -12.68 -9.03 5.09
C TRP A 274 -12.50 -9.71 6.45
N LEU A 275 -13.25 -10.79 6.67
CA LEU A 275 -13.13 -11.66 7.85
C LEU A 275 -12.55 -13.03 7.45
N GLU A 276 -11.74 -13.58 8.33
CA GLU A 276 -11.26 -14.98 8.28
C GLU A 276 -11.51 -15.69 9.60
N PRO A 277 -12.06 -16.94 9.58
CA PRO A 277 -12.08 -17.81 10.73
C PRO A 277 -10.78 -18.61 10.79
N VAL A 278 -10.10 -18.58 11.93
CA VAL A 278 -8.93 -19.43 12.19
C VAL A 278 -9.11 -20.23 13.48
N ASN A 279 -8.38 -21.34 13.61
CA ASN A 279 -8.31 -22.08 14.88
C ASN A 279 -7.40 -21.34 15.88
N GLU A 280 -7.30 -21.88 17.12
CA GLU A 280 -6.37 -21.38 18.14
C GLU A 280 -4.91 -21.33 17.64
N HIS A 281 -4.57 -22.28 16.76
CA HIS A 281 -3.26 -22.36 16.10
C HIS A 281 -3.44 -22.30 14.60
N TYR A 282 -2.74 -21.38 13.93
CA TYR A 282 -2.85 -21.16 12.50
C TYR A 282 -1.54 -20.66 11.88
N ILE A 283 -1.42 -20.78 10.57
CA ILE A 283 -0.29 -20.27 9.78
C ILE A 283 -0.53 -18.77 9.58
N GLU A 284 0.34 -17.94 10.13
CA GLU A 284 0.22 -16.49 10.07
C GLU A 284 0.86 -15.92 8.80
N ARG A 285 2.03 -16.45 8.42
CA ARG A 285 2.80 -15.97 7.27
C ARG A 285 3.70 -17.07 6.70
N VAL A 286 3.96 -16.99 5.39
CA VAL A 286 4.98 -17.75 4.67
C VAL A 286 6.11 -16.80 4.27
N GLU A 287 7.34 -17.13 4.61
CA GLU A 287 8.56 -16.42 4.20
C GLU A 287 9.33 -17.25 3.20
N ILE A 288 9.84 -16.62 2.15
CA ILE A 288 10.53 -17.26 1.03
C ILE A 288 11.99 -16.84 1.00
N ASN A 289 12.90 -17.82 0.95
CA ASN A 289 14.35 -17.62 0.85
C ASN A 289 14.96 -18.56 -0.19
N ASN A 290 14.46 -18.49 -1.42
CA ASN A 290 14.87 -19.40 -2.50
C ASN A 290 16.32 -19.18 -2.91
N ASP A 291 17.01 -20.28 -3.21
CA ASP A 291 18.38 -20.30 -3.73
C ASP A 291 18.36 -20.77 -5.19
N TYR A 292 18.48 -19.81 -6.11
CA TYR A 292 18.48 -20.07 -7.54
C TYR A 292 19.67 -20.95 -7.99
N ASP A 293 20.86 -20.67 -7.47
CA ASP A 293 22.10 -21.35 -7.91
C ASP A 293 22.12 -22.82 -7.49
N ASN A 294 21.56 -23.13 -6.31
CA ASN A 294 21.38 -24.47 -5.81
C ASN A 294 20.06 -25.14 -6.18
N LYS A 295 19.18 -24.43 -6.94
CA LYS A 295 17.84 -24.90 -7.33
C LYS A 295 16.99 -25.30 -6.12
N GLU A 296 17.07 -24.54 -5.05
CA GLU A 296 16.44 -24.86 -3.78
C GLU A 296 15.34 -23.84 -3.45
N ILE A 297 14.15 -24.35 -3.14
CA ILE A 297 13.02 -23.57 -2.63
C ILE A 297 12.99 -23.72 -1.12
N LYS A 298 13.24 -22.62 -0.39
CA LYS A 298 13.26 -22.55 1.06
C LYS A 298 12.08 -21.74 1.58
N LEU A 299 11.33 -22.34 2.49
CA LEU A 299 10.13 -21.77 3.07
C LEU A 299 10.21 -21.78 4.60
N ASN A 300 9.84 -20.66 5.23
CA ASN A 300 9.67 -20.57 6.66
C ASN A 300 8.22 -20.18 6.97
N PHE A 301 7.55 -21.01 7.78
CA PHE A 301 6.17 -20.76 8.18
C PHE A 301 6.13 -20.14 9.58
N LYS A 302 5.61 -18.92 9.68
CA LYS A 302 5.29 -18.32 10.97
C LYS A 302 3.94 -18.85 11.43
N ILE A 303 3.95 -19.53 12.56
CA ILE A 303 2.75 -20.15 13.14
C ILE A 303 2.35 -19.38 14.39
N ASN A 304 1.10 -18.98 14.49
CA ASN A 304 0.53 -18.47 15.73
C ASN A 304 0.33 -19.63 16.71
N SER A 305 1.39 -20.01 17.40
CA SER A 305 1.39 -21.11 18.39
C SER A 305 2.62 -21.01 19.29
N TYR A 306 2.42 -21.33 20.57
CA TYR A 306 3.50 -21.46 21.57
C TYR A 306 4.08 -22.88 21.65
N ILE A 307 3.45 -23.84 20.96
CA ILE A 307 3.89 -25.24 20.93
C ILE A 307 4.32 -25.63 19.54
N LYS A 308 5.22 -26.61 19.43
CA LYS A 308 5.59 -27.23 18.16
C LYS A 308 4.46 -28.12 17.68
N LEU A 309 4.05 -27.94 16.43
CA LEU A 309 2.94 -28.64 15.79
C LEU A 309 3.41 -29.31 14.50
N PRO A 310 2.89 -30.50 14.16
CA PRO A 310 3.16 -31.13 12.87
C PRO A 310 2.69 -30.28 11.71
N LEU A 311 3.55 -30.10 10.72
CA LEU A 311 3.31 -29.34 9.50
C LEU A 311 3.65 -30.21 8.29
N ASN A 312 2.71 -30.39 7.38
CA ASN A 312 2.92 -31.03 6.10
C ASN A 312 2.90 -29.98 4.99
N VAL A 313 3.90 -30.00 4.11
CA VAL A 313 4.03 -29.06 3.01
C VAL A 313 4.22 -29.82 1.70
N THR A 314 3.38 -29.52 0.72
CA THR A 314 3.45 -30.06 -0.64
C THR A 314 3.81 -28.94 -1.61
N LEU A 315 4.85 -29.15 -2.40
CA LEU A 315 5.26 -28.27 -3.48
C LEU A 315 4.80 -28.85 -4.82
N LYS A 316 4.14 -28.02 -5.65
CA LYS A 316 3.63 -28.40 -6.97
C LYS A 316 4.10 -27.44 -8.05
N TYR A 317 4.30 -27.95 -9.25
CA TYR A 317 4.41 -27.15 -10.46
C TYR A 317 3.33 -27.64 -11.43
N GLU A 318 2.44 -26.76 -11.83
CA GLU A 318 1.17 -27.13 -12.48
C GLU A 318 0.44 -28.22 -11.66
N GLU A 319 0.12 -29.35 -12.25
CA GLU A 319 -0.52 -30.50 -11.58
C GLU A 319 0.47 -31.51 -10.98
N LYS A 320 1.80 -31.32 -11.21
CA LYS A 320 2.83 -32.24 -10.77
C LYS A 320 3.30 -31.94 -9.34
N ILE A 321 3.29 -32.94 -8.48
CA ILE A 321 3.96 -32.86 -7.17
C ILE A 321 5.46 -32.90 -7.39
N ILE A 322 6.15 -31.85 -6.94
CA ILE A 322 7.62 -31.72 -6.98
C ILE A 322 8.24 -32.32 -5.73
N GLY A 323 7.59 -32.18 -4.58
CA GLY A 323 8.05 -32.72 -3.32
C GLY A 323 7.02 -32.58 -2.21
N GLU A 324 7.20 -33.39 -1.16
CA GLU A 324 6.43 -33.37 0.08
C GLU A 324 7.38 -33.43 1.27
N VAL A 325 7.14 -32.58 2.26
CA VAL A 325 7.96 -32.50 3.50
C VAL A 325 7.01 -32.51 4.68
N SER A 326 7.28 -33.39 5.65
CA SER A 326 6.64 -33.38 6.96
C SER A 326 7.68 -32.95 8.00
N CYS A 327 7.40 -31.88 8.72
CA CYS A 327 8.27 -31.30 9.73
C CYS A 327 7.47 -30.81 10.94
N ASN A 328 8.10 -30.12 11.87
CA ASN A 328 7.40 -29.38 12.90
C ASN A 328 7.34 -27.87 12.54
N SER A 329 6.36 -27.19 13.08
CA SER A 329 6.28 -25.74 12.99
C SER A 329 7.59 -25.07 13.44
N ASN A 330 7.94 -23.94 12.81
CA ASN A 330 9.18 -23.19 13.02
C ASN A 330 10.47 -23.92 12.59
N GLU A 331 10.37 -24.98 11.78
CA GLU A 331 11.49 -25.58 11.06
C GLU A 331 11.48 -25.09 9.60
N GLU A 332 12.66 -24.86 9.03
CA GLU A 332 12.77 -24.48 7.63
C GLU A 332 12.40 -25.69 6.75
N VAL A 333 11.54 -25.45 5.77
CA VAL A 333 11.15 -26.44 4.76
C VAL A 333 11.96 -26.18 3.50
N SER A 334 12.66 -27.19 3.02
CA SER A 334 13.50 -27.10 1.83
C SER A 334 13.14 -28.16 0.80
N PHE A 335 13.06 -27.73 -0.47
CA PHE A 335 12.87 -28.59 -1.63
C PHE A 335 14.01 -28.36 -2.62
N ILE A 336 14.82 -29.39 -2.87
CA ILE A 336 15.79 -29.39 -3.97
C ILE A 336 15.04 -29.78 -5.24
N VAL A 337 14.96 -28.86 -6.19
CA VAL A 337 14.25 -29.03 -7.46
C VAL A 337 15.19 -29.69 -8.47
N LYS A 338 14.77 -30.81 -9.04
CA LYS A 338 15.54 -31.50 -10.08
C LYS A 338 15.62 -30.69 -11.37
N ASP A 339 16.62 -30.98 -12.21
CA ASP A 339 16.83 -30.26 -13.48
C ASP A 339 15.59 -30.28 -14.40
N GLU A 340 14.91 -31.43 -14.49
CA GLU A 340 13.70 -31.57 -15.30
C GLU A 340 12.47 -30.79 -14.78
N ASP A 341 12.50 -30.37 -13.51
CA ASP A 341 11.43 -29.65 -12.83
C ASP A 341 11.83 -28.22 -12.49
N PHE A 342 13.04 -27.81 -12.86
CA PHE A 342 13.55 -26.49 -12.58
C PHE A 342 13.06 -25.47 -13.62
N HIS A 343 12.02 -24.72 -13.26
CA HIS A 343 11.40 -23.69 -14.09
C HIS A 343 11.62 -22.32 -13.45
N PRO A 344 12.75 -21.65 -13.73
CA PRO A 344 13.02 -20.33 -13.16
C PRO A 344 12.03 -19.30 -13.68
N TRP A 345 11.72 -18.33 -12.83
CA TRP A 345 10.87 -17.23 -13.18
C TRP A 345 11.64 -16.12 -13.91
N SER A 346 11.05 -15.62 -14.98
CA SER A 346 11.49 -14.39 -15.66
C SER A 346 10.28 -13.69 -16.28
N PRO A 347 10.41 -12.43 -16.74
CA PRO A 347 9.33 -11.77 -17.47
C PRO A 347 8.84 -12.53 -18.70
N SER A 348 9.70 -13.28 -19.40
CA SER A 348 9.32 -14.10 -20.56
C SER A 348 8.75 -15.46 -20.17
N GLU A 349 9.08 -15.97 -18.99
CA GLU A 349 8.68 -17.27 -18.47
C GLU A 349 8.26 -17.13 -17.01
N PRO A 350 7.04 -16.64 -16.72
CA PRO A 350 6.58 -16.33 -15.37
C PRO A 350 6.09 -17.59 -14.62
N ASN A 351 7.01 -18.53 -14.40
CA ASN A 351 6.73 -19.82 -13.79
C ASN A 351 6.43 -19.70 -12.30
N LEU A 352 5.31 -20.26 -11.84
CA LEU A 352 4.89 -20.30 -10.44
C LEU A 352 4.89 -21.75 -9.93
N TYR A 353 5.43 -21.95 -8.73
CA TYR A 353 5.27 -23.17 -7.95
C TYR A 353 4.19 -22.92 -6.90
N TYR A 354 3.27 -23.86 -6.72
CA TYR A 354 2.20 -23.79 -5.73
C TYR A 354 2.56 -24.57 -4.47
N ILE A 355 2.14 -24.05 -3.34
CA ILE A 355 2.44 -24.58 -2.01
C ILE A 355 1.10 -24.87 -1.34
N GLU A 356 0.92 -26.12 -0.88
CA GLU A 356 -0.14 -26.49 0.04
C GLU A 356 0.50 -26.78 1.39
N ALA A 357 -0.02 -26.18 2.47
CA ALA A 357 0.52 -26.42 3.80
C ALA A 357 -0.61 -26.68 4.80
N ASP A 358 -0.51 -27.82 5.48
CA ASP A 358 -1.47 -28.31 6.45
C ASP A 358 -0.83 -28.39 7.84
N LEU A 359 -1.40 -27.68 8.80
CA LEU A 359 -0.99 -27.67 10.22
C LEU A 359 -1.88 -28.59 11.01
N TYR A 360 -1.28 -29.50 11.77
CA TYR A 360 -2.02 -30.48 12.55
C TYR A 360 -1.80 -30.34 14.05
N SER A 361 -2.77 -30.81 14.84
CA SER A 361 -2.59 -31.04 16.27
C SER A 361 -1.65 -32.22 16.53
N GLN A 362 -1.15 -32.35 17.77
CA GLN A 362 -0.36 -33.52 18.19
C GLN A 362 -1.17 -34.84 18.09
N THR A 363 -2.48 -34.78 18.03
CA THR A 363 -3.38 -35.94 17.89
C THR A 363 -3.82 -36.21 16.45
N GLY A 364 -3.34 -35.39 15.48
CA GLY A 364 -3.60 -35.55 14.06
C GLY A 364 -4.85 -34.86 13.53
N SER A 365 -5.50 -33.98 14.34
CA SER A 365 -6.60 -33.15 13.83
C SER A 365 -6.07 -31.95 13.06
N LEU A 366 -6.66 -31.63 11.92
CA LEU A 366 -6.28 -30.47 11.11
C LEU A 366 -6.65 -29.16 11.85
N TYR A 367 -5.67 -28.30 12.07
CA TYR A 367 -5.85 -26.97 12.62
C TYR A 367 -6.03 -25.91 11.52
N ASP A 368 -5.13 -25.90 10.53
CA ASP A 368 -5.16 -24.91 9.46
C ASP A 368 -4.71 -25.53 8.15
N SER A 369 -5.22 -25.01 7.04
CA SER A 369 -4.83 -25.44 5.70
C SER A 369 -4.79 -24.20 4.82
N ILE A 370 -3.63 -23.97 4.17
CA ILE A 370 -3.45 -22.82 3.29
C ILE A 370 -2.92 -23.24 1.92
N ILE A 371 -3.25 -22.41 0.94
CA ILE A 371 -2.64 -22.44 -0.38
C ILE A 371 -1.80 -21.17 -0.54
N SER A 372 -0.57 -21.33 -1.00
CA SER A 372 0.37 -20.27 -1.29
C SER A 372 1.08 -20.55 -2.62
N TYR A 373 2.05 -19.72 -2.98
CA TYR A 373 2.87 -19.93 -4.17
C TYR A 373 4.28 -19.38 -3.94
N THR A 374 5.19 -19.71 -4.83
CA THR A 374 6.52 -19.10 -4.91
C THR A 374 7.01 -19.12 -6.35
N THR A 375 8.06 -18.36 -6.59
CA THR A 375 8.85 -18.45 -7.84
C THR A 375 10.30 -18.63 -7.47
N ILE A 376 11.12 -19.14 -8.39
CA ILE A 376 12.56 -19.22 -8.18
C ILE A 376 13.27 -18.30 -9.18
N ARG A 377 13.95 -17.29 -8.67
CA ARG A 377 14.73 -16.32 -9.45
C ARG A 377 15.86 -15.76 -8.61
N LYS A 378 16.85 -15.14 -9.28
CA LYS A 378 17.95 -14.41 -8.66
C LYS A 378 18.07 -13.04 -9.28
N ILE A 379 18.22 -12.00 -8.44
CA ILE A 379 18.55 -10.63 -8.87
C ILE A 379 19.85 -10.22 -8.18
N GLU A 380 20.78 -9.66 -8.91
CA GLU A 380 22.07 -9.22 -8.37
C GLU A 380 22.66 -8.06 -9.15
N SER A 381 23.55 -7.30 -8.52
CA SER A 381 24.46 -6.36 -9.15
C SER A 381 25.76 -7.06 -9.47
N LYS A 382 26.17 -7.04 -10.75
CA LYS A 382 27.40 -7.71 -11.19
C LYS A 382 28.05 -6.96 -12.34
N GLU A 383 29.37 -7.01 -12.40
CA GLU A 383 30.17 -6.43 -13.49
C GLU A 383 30.03 -7.27 -14.77
N ASP A 384 29.78 -6.60 -15.89
CA ASP A 384 29.76 -7.23 -17.22
C ASP A 384 31.18 -7.37 -17.80
N SER A 385 31.29 -7.96 -18.98
CA SER A 385 32.58 -8.16 -19.66
C SER A 385 33.29 -6.85 -20.03
N ASN A 386 32.59 -5.73 -20.01
CA ASN A 386 33.13 -4.39 -20.34
C ASN A 386 33.50 -3.58 -19.09
N GLY A 387 33.32 -4.18 -17.88
CA GLY A 387 33.61 -3.54 -16.61
C GLY A 387 32.50 -2.61 -16.11
N TYR A 388 31.27 -2.72 -16.61
CA TYR A 388 30.14 -1.96 -16.13
C TYR A 388 29.31 -2.77 -15.12
N LEU A 389 28.95 -2.18 -13.99
CA LEU A 389 27.96 -2.76 -13.09
C LEU A 389 26.59 -2.76 -13.77
N ARG A 390 25.95 -3.94 -13.78
CA ARG A 390 24.65 -4.20 -14.40
C ARG A 390 23.70 -4.88 -13.47
N ILE A 391 22.41 -4.78 -13.78
CA ILE A 391 21.37 -5.65 -13.21
C ILE A 391 21.51 -7.03 -13.90
N TYR A 392 21.59 -8.09 -13.09
CA TYR A 392 21.54 -9.46 -13.56
C TYR A 392 20.29 -10.15 -13.03
N LEU A 393 19.54 -10.78 -13.92
CA LEU A 393 18.43 -11.68 -13.59
C LEU A 393 18.84 -13.10 -13.98
N ASN A 394 18.77 -14.03 -13.03
CA ASN A 394 19.10 -15.44 -13.26
C ASN A 394 20.50 -15.63 -13.89
N ASN A 395 21.49 -14.94 -13.33
CA ASN A 395 22.88 -14.94 -13.78
C ASN A 395 23.13 -14.37 -15.19
N LYS A 396 22.17 -13.66 -15.80
CA LYS A 396 22.31 -13.01 -17.10
C LYS A 396 22.11 -11.50 -16.98
N PRO A 397 22.89 -10.68 -17.71
CA PRO A 397 22.61 -9.25 -17.76
C PRO A 397 21.18 -9.01 -18.23
N PHE A 398 20.49 -8.09 -17.59
CA PHE A 398 19.08 -7.83 -17.85
C PHE A 398 18.78 -6.34 -17.87
N PHE A 399 18.26 -5.82 -18.98
CA PHE A 399 17.85 -4.43 -19.08
C PHE A 399 16.42 -4.26 -18.58
N ASN A 400 16.23 -3.43 -17.56
CA ASN A 400 14.89 -3.07 -17.08
C ASN A 400 14.31 -1.97 -17.99
N MET A 401 13.48 -2.36 -18.95
CA MET A 401 12.70 -1.45 -19.79
C MET A 401 11.33 -1.28 -19.18
N GLY A 402 11.06 -0.11 -18.59
CA GLY A 402 9.88 0.07 -17.76
C GLY A 402 9.14 1.37 -17.97
N THR A 403 8.02 1.48 -17.27
CA THR A 403 7.23 2.71 -17.11
C THR A 403 7.08 3.10 -15.66
N LEU A 404 6.98 4.41 -15.41
CA LEU A 404 6.52 4.98 -14.15
C LEU A 404 5.01 4.76 -14.04
N ASP A 405 4.55 4.17 -12.95
CA ASP A 405 3.13 3.96 -12.68
C ASP A 405 2.72 4.58 -11.35
N GLN A 406 1.90 5.59 -11.40
CA GLN A 406 1.40 6.31 -10.24
C GLN A 406 0.19 5.64 -9.59
N GLY A 407 -0.48 4.71 -10.30
CA GLY A 407 -1.58 3.91 -9.78
C GLY A 407 -2.86 4.68 -9.48
N TYR A 408 -3.10 5.80 -10.15
CA TYR A 408 -4.33 6.59 -10.03
C TYR A 408 -5.39 6.19 -11.06
N TRP A 409 -6.65 6.30 -10.65
CA TRP A 409 -7.84 6.01 -11.46
C TRP A 409 -8.77 7.20 -11.43
N PRO A 410 -9.42 7.58 -12.55
CA PRO A 410 -10.27 8.78 -12.58
C PRO A 410 -11.52 8.65 -11.69
N ASP A 411 -11.96 7.44 -11.45
CA ASP A 411 -13.19 7.10 -10.75
C ASP A 411 -12.96 6.52 -9.35
N GLY A 412 -11.85 5.80 -9.13
CA GLY A 412 -11.51 5.18 -7.85
C GLY A 412 -10.31 5.81 -7.13
N LEU A 413 -9.63 6.80 -7.71
CA LEU A 413 -8.37 7.38 -7.23
C LEU A 413 -7.30 6.31 -6.99
N TYR A 414 -6.98 5.97 -5.75
CA TYR A 414 -6.01 4.91 -5.45
C TYR A 414 -6.55 3.49 -5.65
N THR A 415 -7.88 3.32 -5.69
CA THR A 415 -8.51 2.01 -5.78
C THR A 415 -8.95 1.73 -7.22
N PRO A 416 -8.36 0.75 -7.91
CA PRO A 416 -8.87 0.32 -9.21
C PRO A 416 -10.35 -0.10 -9.11
N PRO A 417 -11.18 0.16 -10.14
CA PRO A 417 -12.58 -0.23 -10.12
C PRO A 417 -12.82 -1.75 -9.94
N SER A 418 -11.89 -2.56 -10.45
CA SER A 418 -11.92 -4.03 -10.36
C SER A 418 -10.53 -4.62 -10.56
N GLU A 419 -10.37 -5.91 -10.25
CA GLU A 419 -9.13 -6.63 -10.58
C GLU A 419 -8.88 -6.68 -12.09
N GLU A 420 -9.93 -6.80 -12.90
CA GLU A 420 -9.83 -6.77 -14.37
C GLU A 420 -9.20 -5.44 -14.85
N ALA A 421 -9.63 -4.32 -14.28
CA ALA A 421 -9.06 -3.00 -14.59
C ALA A 421 -7.57 -2.96 -14.23
N MET A 422 -7.21 -3.42 -13.04
CA MET A 422 -5.83 -3.50 -12.56
C MET A 422 -4.95 -4.39 -13.46
N ILE A 423 -5.45 -5.55 -13.87
CA ILE A 423 -4.76 -6.46 -14.78
C ILE A 423 -4.57 -5.83 -16.15
N TYR A 424 -5.53 -5.03 -16.62
CA TYR A 424 -5.44 -4.35 -17.92
C TYR A 424 -4.20 -3.49 -18.03
N ASP A 425 -3.88 -2.66 -17.03
CA ASP A 425 -2.69 -1.80 -17.06
C ASP A 425 -1.41 -2.66 -17.13
N ILE A 426 -1.29 -3.71 -16.29
CA ILE A 426 -0.13 -4.62 -16.29
C ILE A 426 0.03 -5.33 -17.65
N GLN A 427 -1.06 -5.89 -18.16
CA GLN A 427 -1.05 -6.63 -19.42
C GLN A 427 -0.76 -5.70 -20.62
N LYS A 428 -1.32 -4.50 -20.62
CA LYS A 428 -1.08 -3.52 -21.69
C LYS A 428 0.37 -3.10 -21.76
N LEU A 429 1.02 -2.89 -20.62
CA LEU A 429 2.47 -2.63 -20.60
C LEU A 429 3.27 -3.81 -21.12
N LYS A 430 2.88 -5.03 -20.75
CA LYS A 430 3.48 -6.25 -21.30
C LYS A 430 3.35 -6.33 -22.81
N ASP A 431 2.15 -6.04 -23.35
CA ASP A 431 1.86 -6.05 -24.78
C ASP A 431 2.66 -4.99 -25.55
N LEU A 432 2.96 -3.85 -24.91
CA LEU A 432 3.84 -2.79 -25.41
C LEU A 432 5.35 -3.16 -25.34
N GLY A 433 5.70 -4.35 -24.86
CA GLY A 433 7.09 -4.82 -24.79
C GLY A 433 7.87 -4.34 -23.56
N PHE A 434 7.22 -3.77 -22.56
CA PHE A 434 7.86 -3.49 -21.28
C PHE A 434 8.03 -4.77 -20.44
N ASN A 435 9.06 -4.80 -19.62
CA ASN A 435 9.35 -5.91 -18.71
C ASN A 435 9.40 -5.47 -17.25
N THR A 436 9.27 -4.19 -16.98
CA THR A 436 9.40 -3.57 -15.66
C THR A 436 8.36 -2.48 -15.46
N ILE A 437 7.87 -2.34 -14.23
CA ILE A 437 7.07 -1.20 -13.77
C ILE A 437 7.78 -0.60 -12.56
N ARG A 438 7.98 0.71 -12.53
CA ARG A 438 8.32 1.42 -11.31
C ARG A 438 7.02 1.91 -10.67
N LYS A 439 6.62 1.27 -9.56
CA LYS A 439 5.46 1.69 -8.77
C LYS A 439 5.84 2.91 -7.96
N HIS A 440 5.43 4.08 -8.47
CA HIS A 440 5.90 5.36 -8.01
C HIS A 440 5.15 5.83 -6.77
N ILE A 441 5.88 5.85 -5.67
CA ILE A 441 5.51 6.37 -4.35
C ILE A 441 4.09 6.01 -3.87
N LYS A 442 3.62 4.80 -4.25
CA LYS A 442 2.35 4.18 -3.86
C LYS A 442 2.57 2.69 -3.60
N VAL A 443 1.80 2.11 -2.69
CA VAL A 443 1.73 0.67 -2.45
C VAL A 443 0.36 0.15 -2.92
N GLU A 444 0.37 -0.92 -3.70
CA GLU A 444 -0.84 -1.53 -4.26
C GLU A 444 -1.40 -2.66 -3.37
N PRO A 445 -2.63 -3.13 -3.59
CA PRO A 445 -3.14 -4.36 -2.99
C PRO A 445 -2.25 -5.56 -3.34
N TYR A 446 -2.17 -6.56 -2.46
CA TYR A 446 -1.37 -7.79 -2.70
C TYR A 446 -1.67 -8.47 -4.03
N ARG A 447 -2.91 -8.36 -4.51
CA ARG A 447 -3.32 -8.92 -5.80
C ARG A 447 -2.59 -8.29 -6.99
N TYR A 448 -2.20 -7.02 -6.92
CA TYR A 448 -1.38 -6.37 -7.94
C TYR A 448 -0.03 -7.08 -8.12
N TYR A 449 0.66 -7.30 -7.01
CA TYR A 449 1.97 -7.99 -7.01
C TYR A 449 1.84 -9.44 -7.46
N TYR A 450 0.79 -10.13 -7.02
CA TYR A 450 0.49 -11.49 -7.51
C TYR A 450 0.26 -11.53 -9.02
N GLN A 451 -0.47 -10.56 -9.58
CA GLN A 451 -0.67 -10.50 -11.02
C GLN A 451 0.64 -10.15 -11.75
N CYS A 452 1.51 -9.32 -11.18
CA CYS A 452 2.85 -9.08 -11.73
C CYS A 452 3.71 -10.35 -11.72
N ASP A 453 3.69 -11.14 -10.63
CA ASP A 453 4.34 -12.46 -10.58
C ASP A 453 3.81 -13.41 -11.66
N LYS A 454 2.49 -13.40 -11.88
CA LYS A 454 1.79 -14.30 -12.81
C LYS A 454 1.94 -13.90 -14.29
N ILE A 455 1.90 -12.59 -14.58
CA ILE A 455 2.00 -12.05 -15.95
C ILE A 455 3.47 -11.94 -16.38
N GLY A 456 4.38 -11.81 -15.42
CA GLY A 456 5.80 -11.64 -15.69
C GLY A 456 6.19 -10.16 -15.87
N MET A 457 5.99 -9.34 -14.85
CA MET A 457 6.44 -7.96 -14.79
C MET A 457 7.34 -7.75 -13.57
N LEU A 458 8.56 -7.26 -13.76
CA LEU A 458 9.42 -6.82 -12.67
C LEU A 458 8.90 -5.54 -12.05
N LEU A 459 9.12 -5.37 -10.76
CA LEU A 459 8.72 -4.16 -10.04
C LEU A 459 9.90 -3.49 -9.33
N TRP A 460 9.95 -2.18 -9.45
CA TRP A 460 10.64 -1.28 -8.53
C TRP A 460 9.57 -0.69 -7.62
N GLN A 461 9.71 -0.89 -6.33
CA GLN A 461 8.73 -0.42 -5.34
C GLN A 461 9.29 0.77 -4.58
N ASP A 462 8.66 1.92 -4.75
CA ASP A 462 9.00 3.13 -4.02
C ASP A 462 8.30 3.15 -2.65
N MET A 463 8.96 3.75 -1.65
CA MET A 463 8.31 4.23 -0.44
C MET A 463 7.46 5.46 -0.77
N PRO A 464 6.20 5.54 -0.34
CA PRO A 464 5.43 6.77 -0.47
C PRO A 464 6.15 7.94 0.22
N ALA A 465 6.38 9.04 -0.53
CA ALA A 465 7.03 10.22 0.01
C ALA A 465 6.20 10.85 1.14
N GLY A 466 6.88 11.40 2.15
CA GLY A 466 6.23 12.07 3.29
C GLY A 466 7.17 13.07 3.95
N ASP A 467 6.61 13.98 4.77
CA ASP A 467 7.38 15.07 5.41
C ASP A 467 8.19 15.89 4.39
N ILE A 468 7.53 16.28 3.27
CA ILE A 468 8.19 16.84 2.08
C ILE A 468 8.60 18.30 2.28
N ALA A 469 7.86 19.07 3.06
CA ALA A 469 8.07 20.51 3.23
C ALA A 469 9.51 20.82 3.66
N GLY A 470 10.19 21.73 2.95
CA GLY A 470 11.58 22.11 3.25
C GLY A 470 12.65 21.12 2.74
N SER A 471 12.27 20.13 1.94
CA SER A 471 13.23 19.29 1.21
C SER A 471 14.00 20.09 0.17
N HIS A 472 15.26 19.71 -0.06
CA HIS A 472 16.11 20.35 -1.04
C HIS A 472 16.60 19.31 -2.05
N TRP A 473 16.27 19.48 -3.31
CA TRP A 473 16.58 18.56 -4.41
C TRP A 473 17.76 19.05 -5.26
N VAL A 474 18.79 18.21 -5.44
CA VAL A 474 19.97 18.48 -6.25
C VAL A 474 20.26 17.29 -7.17
N PRO A 475 19.78 17.29 -8.41
CA PRO A 475 19.85 16.11 -9.29
C PRO A 475 21.20 15.88 -9.96
N GLY A 476 22.05 16.88 -10.05
CA GLY A 476 23.24 16.87 -10.93
C GLY A 476 24.56 16.54 -10.25
N GLU A 477 24.59 16.21 -8.96
CA GLU A 477 25.82 16.05 -8.19
C GLU A 477 25.78 14.79 -7.31
N MET A 478 26.91 14.09 -7.26
CA MET A 478 27.13 13.05 -6.26
C MET A 478 27.40 13.70 -4.89
N ASP A 479 26.73 13.22 -3.85
CA ASP A 479 26.74 13.83 -2.51
C ASP A 479 26.25 15.30 -2.51
N GLY A 480 25.52 15.70 -3.54
CA GLY A 480 24.83 16.99 -3.63
C GLY A 480 23.62 17.07 -2.69
N GLY A 481 23.23 18.31 -2.35
CA GLY A 481 22.12 18.55 -1.43
C GLY A 481 22.42 18.10 0.01
N SER A 482 21.45 18.30 0.88
CA SER A 482 21.51 17.84 2.27
C SER A 482 20.29 16.99 2.59
N ASP A 483 20.50 15.98 3.40
CA ASP A 483 19.40 15.22 3.97
C ASP A 483 18.59 16.13 4.89
N LYS A 484 17.27 15.96 4.89
CA LYS A 484 16.36 16.76 5.69
C LYS A 484 16.49 16.41 7.17
N GLU A 485 16.50 17.41 8.04
CA GLU A 485 16.31 17.20 9.46
C GLU A 485 14.83 16.91 9.76
N ARG A 486 14.51 15.67 10.09
CA ARG A 486 13.17 15.25 10.53
C ARG A 486 13.11 15.19 12.06
N THR A 487 11.94 15.44 12.63
CA THR A 487 11.69 15.15 14.05
C THR A 487 11.80 13.65 14.31
N GLN A 488 12.09 13.26 15.57
CA GLN A 488 12.16 11.84 15.93
C GLN A 488 10.84 11.11 15.62
N ALA A 489 9.69 11.74 15.91
CA ALA A 489 8.37 11.17 15.59
C ALA A 489 8.18 10.91 14.08
N SER A 490 8.66 11.83 13.23
CA SER A 490 8.64 11.65 11.77
C SER A 490 9.54 10.50 11.31
N LYS A 491 10.74 10.38 11.89
CA LYS A 491 11.67 9.28 11.59
C LYS A 491 11.08 7.93 12.03
N ASP A 492 10.56 7.85 13.25
CA ASP A 492 9.97 6.64 13.82
C ASP A 492 8.78 6.17 12.96
N ASN A 493 7.91 7.10 12.55
CA ASN A 493 6.80 6.80 11.67
C ASN A 493 7.28 6.25 10.32
N TYR A 494 8.27 6.88 9.70
CA TYR A 494 8.85 6.42 8.44
C TYR A 494 9.40 4.99 8.56
N TYR A 495 10.22 4.71 9.58
CA TYR A 495 10.81 3.39 9.78
C TYR A 495 9.75 2.32 10.07
N ASN A 496 8.68 2.67 10.80
CA ASN A 496 7.58 1.74 11.06
C ASN A 496 6.83 1.40 9.75
N GLU A 497 6.35 2.40 9.02
CA GLU A 497 5.58 2.17 7.78
C GLU A 497 6.45 1.52 6.68
N TRP A 498 7.69 1.99 6.48
CA TRP A 498 8.59 1.37 5.50
C TRP A 498 8.93 -0.07 5.87
N GLY A 499 9.13 -0.33 7.15
CA GLY A 499 9.35 -1.67 7.66
C GLY A 499 8.17 -2.59 7.42
N GLU A 500 6.94 -2.15 7.68
CA GLU A 500 5.72 -2.91 7.43
C GLU A 500 5.52 -3.17 5.93
N ILE A 501 5.74 -2.16 5.08
CA ILE A 501 5.66 -2.31 3.62
C ILE A 501 6.62 -3.39 3.13
N ILE A 502 7.90 -3.35 3.53
CA ILE A 502 8.87 -4.37 3.14
C ILE A 502 8.45 -5.75 3.66
N ASP A 503 8.08 -5.87 4.94
CA ASP A 503 7.74 -7.14 5.55
C ASP A 503 6.48 -7.77 4.92
N ASN A 504 5.53 -6.95 4.48
CA ASN A 504 4.32 -7.40 3.80
C ASN A 504 4.56 -7.77 2.33
N LEU A 505 5.48 -7.06 1.65
CA LEU A 505 5.66 -7.20 0.20
C LEU A 505 6.86 -8.07 -0.22
N LYS A 506 7.84 -8.32 0.65
CA LYS A 506 9.03 -9.14 0.30
C LYS A 506 8.72 -10.59 -0.09
N PHE A 507 7.48 -11.06 0.13
CA PHE A 507 6.99 -12.32 -0.39
C PHE A 507 6.96 -12.33 -1.93
N PHE A 508 6.54 -11.23 -2.56
CA PHE A 508 6.30 -11.14 -4.00
C PHE A 508 7.61 -11.04 -4.77
N GLN A 509 7.84 -12.00 -5.65
CA GLN A 509 9.14 -12.14 -6.33
C GLN A 509 9.30 -11.21 -7.52
N CYS A 510 8.23 -10.62 -8.05
CA CYS A 510 8.28 -9.56 -9.06
C CYS A 510 9.02 -8.31 -8.57
N ILE A 511 8.98 -8.00 -7.26
CA ILE A 511 9.73 -6.87 -6.70
C ILE A 511 11.22 -7.22 -6.73
N VAL A 512 12.01 -6.40 -7.41
CA VAL A 512 13.46 -6.59 -7.56
C VAL A 512 14.28 -5.41 -7.04
N VAL A 513 13.65 -4.24 -6.88
CA VAL A 513 14.29 -3.02 -6.38
C VAL A 513 13.40 -2.35 -5.34
N TRP A 514 13.97 -1.97 -4.20
CA TRP A 514 13.39 -1.06 -3.23
C TRP A 514 13.90 0.34 -3.45
N VAL A 515 13.00 1.34 -3.40
CA VAL A 515 13.34 2.76 -3.63
C VAL A 515 12.88 3.59 -2.43
N PRO A 516 13.73 3.80 -1.41
CA PRO A 516 13.39 4.55 -0.20
C PRO A 516 13.01 6.02 -0.44
N PHE A 517 13.67 6.70 -1.39
CA PHE A 517 13.46 8.13 -1.64
C PHE A 517 13.39 8.46 -3.12
N ASN A 518 12.55 9.46 -3.45
CA ASN A 518 12.44 10.05 -4.77
C ASN A 518 12.74 11.56 -4.69
N GLU A 519 13.62 12.06 -5.57
CA GLU A 519 13.91 13.49 -5.83
C GLU A 519 14.18 14.33 -4.55
N GLY A 520 14.77 13.70 -3.54
CA GLY A 520 15.07 14.36 -2.27
C GLY A 520 13.84 14.66 -1.39
N TRP A 521 12.62 14.26 -1.82
CA TRP A 521 11.39 14.54 -1.09
C TRP A 521 11.35 13.84 0.27
N GLY A 522 11.51 14.64 1.32
CA GLY A 522 11.58 14.14 2.68
C GLY A 522 12.78 13.22 2.96
N GLN A 523 13.78 13.17 2.08
CA GLN A 523 14.98 12.34 2.22
C GLN A 523 15.76 12.72 3.49
N PHE A 524 16.08 11.71 4.30
CA PHE A 524 16.80 11.87 5.57
C PHE A 524 17.64 10.64 5.87
N ASP A 525 18.74 10.80 6.62
CA ASP A 525 19.59 9.71 7.10
C ASP A 525 19.78 8.60 6.05
N THR A 526 20.07 8.96 4.81
CA THR A 526 19.96 8.09 3.61
C THR A 526 20.72 6.78 3.76
N GLU A 527 21.96 6.80 4.27
CA GLU A 527 22.77 5.60 4.45
C GLU A 527 22.15 4.64 5.47
N GLN A 528 21.59 5.17 6.58
CA GLN A 528 20.94 4.38 7.62
C GLN A 528 19.64 3.76 7.11
N VAL A 529 18.87 4.49 6.28
CA VAL A 529 17.64 3.96 5.66
C VAL A 529 17.96 2.85 4.66
N VAL A 530 19.04 2.98 3.88
CA VAL A 530 19.51 1.93 2.97
C VAL A 530 19.94 0.69 3.76
N GLU A 531 20.68 0.84 4.85
CA GLU A 531 21.08 -0.28 5.70
C GLU A 531 19.87 -0.96 6.35
N PHE A 532 18.92 -0.19 6.87
CA PHE A 532 17.65 -0.69 7.39
C PHE A 532 16.89 -1.53 6.35
N THR A 533 16.79 -1.02 5.12
CA THR A 533 16.12 -1.72 4.01
C THR A 533 16.83 -3.02 3.68
N LYS A 534 18.17 -3.01 3.57
CA LYS A 534 19.00 -4.18 3.29
C LYS A 534 18.89 -5.26 4.37
N ASN A 535 18.84 -4.85 5.63
CA ASN A 535 18.72 -5.78 6.75
C ASN A 535 17.34 -6.47 6.78
N ARG A 536 16.28 -5.80 6.30
CA ARG A 536 14.94 -6.38 6.20
C ARG A 536 14.76 -7.27 4.99
N ASP A 537 15.43 -6.94 3.89
CA ASP A 537 15.38 -7.71 2.66
C ASP A 537 16.73 -7.69 1.92
N PRO A 538 17.62 -8.63 2.23
CA PRO A 538 18.94 -8.72 1.59
C PRO A 538 18.90 -9.30 0.17
N LEU A 539 17.76 -9.79 -0.31
CA LEU A 539 17.62 -10.50 -1.59
C LEU A 539 17.26 -9.57 -2.76
N ARG A 540 17.11 -8.29 -2.52
CA ARG A 540 16.74 -7.30 -3.53
C ARG A 540 17.74 -6.16 -3.61
N LEU A 541 17.77 -5.50 -4.77
CA LEU A 541 18.57 -4.31 -4.97
C LEU A 541 17.91 -3.09 -4.31
N ILE A 542 18.69 -2.07 -4.00
CA ILE A 542 18.21 -0.85 -3.35
C ILE A 542 18.69 0.36 -4.16
N ASN A 543 17.74 1.16 -4.61
CA ASN A 543 17.94 2.46 -5.23
C ASN A 543 17.74 3.53 -4.16
N ALA A 544 18.82 4.00 -3.57
CA ALA A 544 18.81 4.83 -2.37
C ALA A 544 17.99 6.12 -2.52
N ALA A 545 18.17 6.81 -3.66
CA ALA A 545 17.54 8.08 -3.97
C ALA A 545 17.38 8.22 -5.48
N SER A 546 16.20 7.93 -5.99
CA SER A 546 15.90 8.06 -7.40
C SER A 546 15.85 9.54 -7.80
N GLY A 547 16.58 9.92 -8.82
CA GLY A 547 16.53 11.24 -9.44
C GLY A 547 17.28 12.37 -8.75
N GLY A 548 17.87 12.18 -7.58
CA GLY A 548 18.60 13.27 -6.93
C GLY A 548 18.94 13.04 -5.47
N ASN A 549 19.72 13.98 -4.91
CA ASN A 549 20.39 13.86 -3.61
C ASN A 549 21.14 12.53 -3.49
N HIS A 550 21.90 12.21 -4.55
CA HIS A 550 22.63 10.95 -4.67
C HIS A 550 23.63 10.76 -3.54
N ARG A 551 23.71 9.53 -3.01
CA ARG A 551 24.71 9.09 -2.04
C ARG A 551 25.42 7.84 -2.56
N LYS A 552 26.67 7.63 -2.12
CA LYS A 552 27.44 6.41 -2.47
C LYS A 552 27.00 5.23 -1.60
N CYS A 553 25.71 4.94 -1.58
CA CYS A 553 25.12 3.81 -0.89
C CYS A 553 24.03 3.17 -1.75
N GLY A 554 23.58 1.96 -1.38
CA GLY A 554 22.68 1.17 -2.22
C GLY A 554 23.40 0.60 -3.45
N HIS A 555 22.69 0.43 -4.56
CA HIS A 555 23.19 -0.22 -5.75
C HIS A 555 23.18 0.68 -7.00
N PHE A 556 22.48 1.81 -6.96
CA PHE A 556 22.17 2.60 -8.15
C PHE A 556 22.66 4.04 -8.07
N LEU A 557 23.12 4.55 -9.22
CA LEU A 557 23.04 5.95 -9.59
C LEU A 557 21.84 6.09 -10.55
N ASP A 558 20.78 6.72 -10.11
CA ASP A 558 19.53 6.85 -10.82
C ASP A 558 19.28 8.30 -11.24
N LEU A 559 19.23 8.56 -12.53
CA LEU A 559 19.06 9.89 -13.10
C LEU A 559 17.62 10.10 -13.57
N HIS A 560 17.10 11.32 -13.37
CA HIS A 560 15.87 11.80 -14.00
C HIS A 560 16.21 12.82 -15.08
N SER A 561 15.75 12.59 -16.30
CA SER A 561 16.10 13.42 -17.46
C SER A 561 14.90 13.68 -18.34
N TYR A 562 14.37 14.88 -18.29
CA TYR A 562 13.20 15.30 -19.05
C TYR A 562 13.52 16.37 -20.12
N PRO A 563 12.86 16.32 -21.31
CA PRO A 563 12.07 15.19 -21.78
C PRO A 563 12.93 14.05 -22.36
N ALA A 564 14.09 14.35 -22.95
CA ALA A 564 14.93 13.35 -23.59
C ALA A 564 15.84 12.62 -22.60
N PRO A 565 16.05 11.29 -22.76
CA PRO A 565 17.00 10.56 -21.94
C PRO A 565 18.42 11.09 -22.15
N SER A 566 19.15 11.39 -21.07
CA SER A 566 20.54 11.85 -21.17
C SER A 566 21.37 11.40 -19.95
N GLN A 567 22.69 11.30 -20.19
CA GLN A 567 23.66 11.03 -19.13
C GLN A 567 24.40 12.32 -18.78
N PHE A 568 24.04 12.94 -17.65
CA PHE A 568 24.70 14.15 -17.14
C PHE A 568 25.60 13.87 -15.91
N LEU A 569 25.50 12.67 -15.33
CA LEU A 569 26.33 12.16 -14.24
C LEU A 569 26.64 10.69 -14.49
N LYS A 570 27.77 10.19 -14.00
CA LYS A 570 28.16 8.78 -14.05
C LYS A 570 28.96 8.39 -12.81
N GLU A 571 28.66 7.22 -12.28
CA GLU A 571 29.43 6.61 -11.18
C GLU A 571 29.74 5.15 -11.52
N SER A 572 31.04 4.78 -11.48
CA SER A 572 31.49 3.44 -11.88
C SER A 572 31.28 2.37 -10.81
N THR A 573 31.06 2.79 -9.56
CA THR A 573 30.85 1.89 -8.42
C THR A 573 29.37 1.56 -8.18
N LEU A 574 28.47 2.11 -9.01
CA LEU A 574 27.04 1.94 -8.95
C LEU A 574 26.48 1.53 -10.32
N ILE A 575 25.33 0.86 -10.33
CA ILE A 575 24.57 0.60 -11.56
C ILE A 575 23.96 1.94 -12.03
N ASN A 576 24.29 2.36 -13.23
CA ASN A 576 23.75 3.58 -13.81
C ASN A 576 22.41 3.30 -14.50
N VAL A 577 21.38 4.06 -14.17
CA VAL A 577 20.03 3.92 -14.71
C VAL A 577 19.36 5.28 -14.96
N LEU A 578 18.32 5.28 -15.77
CA LEU A 578 17.36 6.37 -15.88
C LEU A 578 16.06 5.94 -15.22
N GLY A 579 15.82 6.39 -13.97
CA GLY A 579 14.60 6.11 -13.22
C GLY A 579 13.39 6.88 -13.70
N GLU A 580 13.62 7.98 -14.44
CA GLU A 580 12.58 8.74 -15.13
C GLU A 580 13.12 9.44 -16.38
N TYR A 581 12.36 9.33 -17.48
CA TYR A 581 12.58 10.12 -18.71
C TYR A 581 11.29 10.15 -19.53
N GLY A 582 11.21 11.03 -20.50
CA GLY A 582 10.07 11.11 -21.41
C GLY A 582 9.10 12.23 -21.04
N GLY A 583 7.96 11.90 -20.49
CA GLY A 583 6.94 12.89 -20.17
C GLY A 583 6.29 13.51 -21.41
N LEU A 584 6.20 12.75 -22.53
CA LEU A 584 5.61 13.19 -23.78
C LEU A 584 4.09 13.29 -23.66
N GLY A 585 3.57 14.52 -23.67
CA GLY A 585 2.15 14.82 -23.57
C GLY A 585 1.43 14.74 -24.92
N LEU A 586 0.23 14.15 -24.91
CA LEU A 586 -0.72 14.21 -26.03
C LEU A 586 -2.14 14.27 -25.47
N GLU A 587 -2.83 15.37 -25.75
CA GLU A 587 -4.25 15.49 -25.40
C GLU A 587 -5.12 14.67 -26.36
N ILE A 588 -5.95 13.81 -25.81
CA ILE A 588 -7.00 13.10 -26.55
C ILE A 588 -8.35 13.68 -26.14
N LYS A 589 -9.02 14.31 -27.09
CA LYS A 589 -10.28 15.00 -26.83
C LYS A 589 -11.32 14.06 -26.23
N ASN A 590 -12.02 14.51 -25.19
CA ASN A 590 -13.01 13.81 -24.37
C ASN A 590 -12.44 12.70 -23.45
N HIS A 591 -11.11 12.53 -23.38
CA HIS A 591 -10.45 11.56 -22.52
C HIS A 591 -9.55 12.24 -21.48
N THR A 592 -9.77 13.52 -21.19
CA THR A 592 -9.01 14.32 -20.23
C THR A 592 -9.81 14.60 -18.96
N TRP A 593 -9.10 14.72 -17.83
CA TRP A 593 -9.67 15.03 -16.53
C TRP A 593 -10.23 16.46 -16.44
N LYS A 594 -9.56 17.41 -17.08
CA LYS A 594 -9.91 18.83 -17.15
C LYS A 594 -9.34 19.46 -18.42
N GLU A 595 -9.66 20.71 -18.70
CA GLU A 595 -9.19 21.43 -19.91
C GLU A 595 -7.75 21.95 -19.77
N ASP A 596 -7.30 22.30 -18.55
CA ASP A 596 -5.95 22.81 -18.29
C ASP A 596 -5.00 21.62 -18.05
N ASN A 597 -4.36 21.14 -19.12
CA ASN A 597 -3.49 19.99 -19.15
C ASN A 597 -2.05 20.37 -19.43
N TRP A 598 -1.11 19.51 -19.02
CA TRP A 598 0.33 19.73 -19.25
C TRP A 598 1.09 18.42 -19.50
N GLY A 599 2.30 18.58 -20.03
CA GLY A 599 3.32 17.53 -20.21
C GLY A 599 4.66 18.20 -20.44
N TYR A 600 5.78 17.47 -20.31
CA TYR A 600 7.12 18.04 -20.48
C TYR A 600 7.40 18.45 -21.94
N ASP A 601 6.85 17.73 -22.92
CA ASP A 601 6.85 18.08 -24.34
C ASP A 601 5.47 17.67 -24.92
N VAL A 602 4.64 18.64 -25.27
CA VAL A 602 3.26 18.40 -25.71
C VAL A 602 3.21 18.30 -27.22
N LEU A 603 2.82 17.13 -27.70
CA LEU A 603 2.77 16.75 -29.11
C LEU A 603 1.33 16.85 -29.66
N LYS A 604 1.18 16.83 -30.98
CA LYS A 604 -0.07 17.14 -31.66
C LYS A 604 -0.80 15.92 -32.19
N SER A 605 -0.12 14.78 -32.25
CA SER A 605 -0.68 13.55 -32.83
C SER A 605 -0.01 12.29 -32.31
N LYS A 606 -0.72 11.19 -32.46
CA LYS A 606 -0.23 9.82 -32.19
C LYS A 606 1.04 9.51 -33.00
N ASP A 607 1.15 10.00 -34.23
CA ASP A 607 2.34 9.86 -35.08
C ASP A 607 3.54 10.56 -34.42
N GLU A 608 3.41 11.85 -34.08
CA GLU A 608 4.49 12.63 -33.46
C GLU A 608 4.93 11.98 -32.14
N LEU A 609 4.00 11.55 -31.28
CA LEU A 609 4.31 10.91 -30.02
C LEU A 609 5.06 9.60 -30.23
N THR A 610 4.59 8.73 -31.13
CA THR A 610 5.25 7.45 -31.40
C THR A 610 6.64 7.65 -32.00
N TYR A 611 6.82 8.59 -32.92
CA TYR A 611 8.13 8.88 -33.50
C TYR A 611 9.10 9.47 -32.48
N ARG A 612 8.65 10.40 -31.64
CA ARG A 612 9.49 10.98 -30.58
C ARG A 612 9.88 9.92 -29.53
N TYR A 613 8.96 9.03 -29.16
CA TYR A 613 9.27 7.87 -28.33
C TYR A 613 10.39 7.03 -28.92
N LYS A 614 10.33 6.70 -30.21
CA LYS A 614 11.38 5.92 -30.89
C LYS A 614 12.71 6.64 -30.93
N GLU A 615 12.75 7.97 -31.17
CA GLU A 615 13.97 8.75 -31.05
C GLU A 615 14.61 8.61 -29.67
N TYR A 616 13.80 8.57 -28.60
CA TYR A 616 14.31 8.37 -27.24
C TYR A 616 14.84 6.95 -27.02
N ILE A 617 14.24 5.96 -27.64
CA ILE A 617 14.76 4.58 -27.62
C ILE A 617 16.12 4.48 -28.30
N ASP A 618 16.35 5.19 -29.44
CA ASP A 618 17.66 5.22 -30.11
C ASP A 618 18.75 5.84 -29.21
N ILE A 619 18.39 6.85 -28.41
CA ILE A 619 19.29 7.41 -27.39
C ILE A 619 19.58 6.38 -26.29
N LEU A 620 18.53 5.68 -25.76
CA LEU A 620 18.70 4.65 -24.75
C LEU A 620 19.62 3.51 -25.21
N ILE A 621 19.50 3.04 -26.45
CA ILE A 621 20.40 2.02 -27.01
C ILE A 621 21.87 2.48 -26.93
N ASN A 622 22.14 3.78 -27.20
CA ASN A 622 23.47 4.31 -27.03
C ASN A 622 23.92 4.38 -25.56
N LEU A 623 23.01 4.70 -24.63
CA LEU A 623 23.29 4.70 -23.20
C LEU A 623 23.56 3.28 -22.67
N VAL A 624 22.85 2.25 -23.14
CA VAL A 624 23.14 0.85 -22.82
C VAL A 624 24.60 0.52 -23.12
N LYS A 625 25.12 0.94 -24.25
CA LYS A 625 26.54 0.73 -24.64
C LYS A 625 27.55 1.44 -23.73
N THR A 626 27.10 2.43 -22.96
CA THR A 626 27.93 3.17 -22.00
C THR A 626 27.76 2.72 -20.56
N GLY A 627 26.96 1.66 -20.31
CA GLY A 627 26.81 1.07 -18.97
C GLY A 627 25.45 1.21 -18.30
N PHE A 628 24.45 1.81 -18.96
CA PHE A 628 23.10 1.91 -18.39
C PHE A 628 22.37 0.55 -18.40
N SER A 629 21.64 0.27 -17.31
CA SER A 629 20.94 -1.01 -17.10
C SER A 629 19.42 -0.90 -16.99
N ALA A 630 18.88 0.31 -16.99
CA ALA A 630 17.44 0.53 -17.00
C ALA A 630 17.07 1.86 -17.64
N GLY A 631 15.85 1.91 -18.17
CA GLY A 631 15.16 3.12 -18.58
C GLY A 631 13.67 3.04 -18.23
N ILE A 632 13.18 3.96 -17.39
CA ILE A 632 11.80 4.02 -16.93
C ILE A 632 11.13 5.24 -17.56
N TYR A 633 10.22 4.98 -18.49
CA TYR A 633 9.48 6.03 -19.21
C TYR A 633 8.36 6.61 -18.35
N THR A 634 8.24 7.92 -18.31
CA THR A 634 7.15 8.65 -17.66
C THR A 634 6.07 9.00 -18.68
N GLN A 635 4.85 8.41 -18.65
CA GLN A 635 4.42 7.42 -17.70
C GLN A 635 3.42 6.42 -18.30
N THR A 636 2.87 5.50 -17.47
CA THR A 636 1.91 4.48 -17.90
C THR A 636 0.62 5.07 -18.42
N THR A 637 -0.08 5.84 -17.59
CA THR A 637 -1.36 6.49 -17.92
C THR A 637 -1.28 7.98 -17.65
N ASP A 638 -2.13 8.76 -18.27
CA ASP A 638 -2.40 10.12 -17.80
C ASP A 638 -2.89 10.08 -16.35
N VAL A 639 -2.62 11.14 -15.60
CA VAL A 639 -3.12 11.33 -14.24
C VAL A 639 -3.59 12.76 -14.06
N GLU A 640 -4.88 12.95 -13.85
CA GLU A 640 -5.53 14.26 -13.70
C GLU A 640 -5.17 15.23 -14.85
N SER A 641 -4.42 16.32 -14.55
CA SER A 641 -3.98 17.30 -15.57
C SER A 641 -2.70 16.89 -16.30
N GLU A 642 -2.02 15.86 -15.87
CA GLU A 642 -0.77 15.40 -16.45
C GLU A 642 -1.07 14.41 -17.59
N ILE A 643 -0.93 14.89 -18.86
CA ILE A 643 -1.30 14.15 -20.06
C ILE A 643 -0.12 13.49 -20.76
N ASN A 644 0.83 12.97 -20.03
CA ASN A 644 2.06 12.35 -20.55
C ASN A 644 2.11 10.83 -20.43
N GLY A 645 0.95 10.20 -20.14
CA GLY A 645 0.81 8.75 -20.18
C GLY A 645 0.84 8.19 -21.62
N LEU A 646 1.18 6.92 -21.76
CA LEU A 646 1.02 6.15 -22.99
C LEU A 646 -0.44 5.77 -23.24
N ILE A 647 -1.27 5.82 -22.20
CA ILE A 647 -2.68 5.46 -22.18
C ILE A 647 -3.45 6.64 -21.55
N THR A 648 -4.65 6.93 -22.02
CA THR A 648 -5.52 7.96 -21.44
C THR A 648 -5.94 7.61 -19.99
N TYR A 649 -6.33 8.62 -19.19
CA TYR A 649 -6.67 8.42 -17.78
C TYR A 649 -7.84 7.46 -17.56
N ASP A 650 -8.80 7.42 -18.49
CA ASP A 650 -9.94 6.49 -18.49
C ASP A 650 -9.63 5.12 -19.10
N ARG A 651 -8.40 4.88 -19.58
CA ARG A 651 -7.94 3.64 -20.23
C ARG A 651 -8.68 3.30 -21.53
N GLU A 652 -9.36 4.25 -22.14
CA GLU A 652 -10.09 4.03 -23.40
C GLU A 652 -9.16 4.05 -24.62
N GLU A 653 -8.12 4.91 -24.62
CA GLU A 653 -7.24 5.11 -25.76
C GLU A 653 -5.76 4.86 -25.44
N VAL A 654 -5.09 4.09 -26.30
CA VAL A 654 -3.62 3.97 -26.31
C VAL A 654 -3.06 5.02 -27.27
N LYS A 655 -2.25 5.94 -26.73
CA LYS A 655 -1.80 7.15 -27.42
C LYS A 655 -0.63 6.93 -28.38
N VAL A 656 -0.13 5.69 -28.49
CA VAL A 656 0.99 5.27 -29.36
C VAL A 656 0.60 4.12 -30.27
N TYR A 657 1.34 3.91 -31.36
CA TYR A 657 1.21 2.70 -32.18
C TYR A 657 1.90 1.54 -31.46
N GLU A 658 1.10 0.63 -30.90
CA GLU A 658 1.52 -0.43 -29.98
C GLU A 658 2.63 -1.32 -30.56
N ASN A 659 2.50 -1.77 -31.81
CA ASN A 659 3.49 -2.60 -32.48
C ASN A 659 4.85 -1.88 -32.64
N LEU A 660 4.84 -0.56 -32.93
CA LEU A 660 6.06 0.21 -33.10
C LEU A 660 6.79 0.47 -31.78
N VAL A 661 6.04 0.68 -30.69
CA VAL A 661 6.60 0.82 -29.34
C VAL A 661 7.16 -0.52 -28.87
N LYS A 662 6.42 -1.62 -29.09
CA LYS A 662 6.89 -2.97 -28.75
C LYS A 662 8.22 -3.29 -29.44
N GLU A 663 8.30 -3.11 -30.74
CA GLU A 663 9.52 -3.34 -31.51
C GLU A 663 10.69 -2.49 -30.98
N ALA A 664 10.44 -1.22 -30.65
CA ALA A 664 11.45 -0.33 -30.11
C ALA A 664 11.96 -0.79 -28.73
N ASN A 665 11.05 -1.18 -27.84
CA ASN A 665 11.39 -1.69 -26.52
C ASN A 665 12.19 -3.01 -26.58
N GLU A 666 11.81 -3.92 -27.47
CA GLU A 666 12.55 -5.16 -27.71
C GLU A 666 13.96 -4.89 -28.25
N LEU A 667 14.15 -3.86 -29.11
CA LEU A 667 15.46 -3.47 -29.61
C LEU A 667 16.39 -3.00 -28.47
N VAL A 668 15.89 -2.16 -27.55
CA VAL A 668 16.75 -1.69 -26.44
C VAL A 668 17.08 -2.81 -25.46
N ILE A 669 16.12 -3.69 -25.16
CA ILE A 669 16.35 -4.86 -24.29
C ILE A 669 17.43 -5.77 -24.89
N ASN A 670 17.38 -6.02 -26.20
CA ASN A 670 18.31 -6.91 -26.88
C ASN A 670 19.70 -6.28 -27.08
N SER A 671 19.79 -4.93 -27.12
CA SER A 671 21.07 -4.22 -27.28
C SER A 671 22.06 -4.42 -26.13
N LEU A 672 21.61 -4.94 -25.00
CA LEU A 672 22.47 -5.30 -23.87
C LEU A 672 23.37 -6.52 -24.20
N ASN A 673 22.94 -7.37 -25.14
CA ASN A 673 23.63 -8.61 -25.50
C ASN A 673 24.55 -8.45 -26.74
N GLU A 674 24.56 -7.27 -27.36
CA GLU A 674 25.44 -6.91 -28.49
C GLU A 674 26.73 -6.22 -27.98
#